data_611e6a5e76446032a2e039373a2fb5b5
#
_entry.id   611e6a5e76446032a2e039373a2fb5b5
#
_cell.length_a   1.000
_cell.length_b   1.000
_cell.length_c   1.000
_cell.angle_alpha   90.00
_cell.angle_beta   90.00
_cell.angle_gamma   90.00
#
_symmetry.space_group_name_H-M   'P 1'
#
loop_
_entity.id
_entity.type
_entity.pdbx_description
1 polymer ?
#
loop_
_entity_poly.entity_id
_entity_poly.type
_entity_poly.pdbx_seq_one_letter_code
_entity_poly.pdbx_strand_id
1 'polypeptide(L)'
;MRKKSLRFISAALAVSMMASTLPVGAFALEVGAGETTAAVSEQKAATPCHLDGGKTIGETFVETYGTVYTLSGNYTQGITIETKQDITINIDGEVTITGVAKFLDVTGTGKVTINGTKDGVDQKIKMTTDCNVMNTGDTGVVYLEAAGADVTCNGGDYYSKETSEVNSTYSVFCVKDGSLKLNEVTAEAGERTHVIDCGGNSSASVEIHGGNFKASGINSGGIDCRGKGSVSIYNAKVESGNYVLAVGGSSAELKIYNSTVVGENENSCVTVQSGGSFWAENCEFTSVGNRNYNGGLLYMLSGKATIKDSNYVAERNSVTGILAQYLDFAFLNGPHKLTVENTKIKGCEKALSFGYDPDGSDIKLKNVTFEDNKTDIYLSNDSSTPTNAPQVELDEGTKDTAGAITVQVANPAEGVQITTKTTGKDYQQSLKLTSKNDGWLIGYEKDADGDADGEYRYLTKRKGDKYFGLNTINATATTGEGDNVTTLKPYAQLKEGTPVKLTADIPDNARVTGWKVEKIAAEGVIEVYGVVDYDHENPETATLTMPDYDIFVTAEYEEGATVDPGTGDSDYGGDIAAGVVIGGIAAVGAYEVGTGLYRILAMDDVAMPTNRIALAKLLWERAGKPEPESTALYSDISAEDTDAQKAARWAVEQELLNDAEDGKFHPAFPVSKLRVCLTWENAKQKGLFD
;
A
#
# COMPACT_ATOMS: atom_id res chain seq x y z
N MET A 1 29.55 6.93 7.78
CA MET A 1 29.29 6.17 6.57
C MET A 1 27.78 6.15 6.29
N ARG A 2 27.19 7.24 5.82
CA ARG A 2 25.74 7.36 5.52
C ARG A 2 25.53 8.32 4.34
N LYS A 3 26.01 7.96 3.16
CA LYS A 3 25.77 8.77 1.91
C LYS A 3 25.79 7.97 0.61
N LYS A 4 25.61 6.64 0.64
CA LYS A 4 25.63 5.82 -0.59
C LYS A 4 24.32 5.08 -0.91
N SER A 5 23.28 5.11 -0.06
CA SER A 5 22.02 4.38 -0.31
C SER A 5 20.97 5.16 -1.11
N LEU A 6 21.15 6.48 -1.35
CA LEU A 6 20.17 7.29 -2.10
C LEU A 6 20.39 7.36 -3.62
N ARG A 7 21.39 6.67 -4.17
CA ARG A 7 21.64 6.69 -5.63
C ARG A 7 21.08 5.50 -6.41
N PHE A 8 20.55 4.47 -5.75
CA PHE A 8 20.03 3.28 -6.42
C PHE A 8 18.55 3.36 -6.80
N ILE A 9 17.75 4.22 -6.18
CA ILE A 9 16.32 4.35 -6.50
C ILE A 9 16.10 5.20 -7.77
N SER A 10 17.02 6.09 -8.11
CA SER A 10 16.91 6.93 -9.32
C SER A 10 17.24 6.23 -10.64
N ALA A 11 17.91 5.09 -10.60
CA ALA A 11 18.29 4.36 -11.83
C ALA A 11 17.20 3.40 -12.34
N ALA A 12 16.33 2.92 -11.46
CA ALA A 12 15.23 2.03 -11.85
C ALA A 12 14.07 2.77 -12.53
N LEU A 13 13.89 4.07 -12.26
CA LEU A 13 12.86 4.89 -12.92
C LEU A 13 13.25 5.37 -14.33
N ALA A 14 14.54 5.35 -14.67
CA ALA A 14 15.01 5.83 -15.99
C ALA A 14 14.91 4.78 -17.11
N VAL A 15 14.70 3.51 -16.80
CA VAL A 15 14.64 2.44 -17.80
C VAL A 15 13.23 2.20 -18.34
N SER A 16 12.18 2.61 -17.63
CA SER A 16 10.80 2.47 -18.12
C SER A 16 10.34 3.59 -19.08
N MET A 17 11.10 4.67 -19.23
CA MET A 17 10.76 5.79 -20.13
C MET A 17 11.38 5.71 -21.53
N MET A 18 12.15 4.66 -21.86
CA MET A 18 12.81 4.56 -23.18
C MET A 18 12.15 3.57 -24.17
N ALA A 19 10.97 3.06 -23.88
CA ALA A 19 10.31 2.07 -24.74
C ALA A 19 9.17 2.61 -25.62
N SER A 20 8.97 3.93 -25.76
CA SER A 20 7.85 4.48 -26.54
C SER A 20 8.21 5.45 -27.67
N THR A 21 9.44 5.43 -28.20
CA THR A 21 9.77 6.16 -29.43
C THR A 21 10.30 5.22 -30.50
N LEU A 22 9.37 4.53 -31.19
CA LEU A 22 9.66 3.94 -32.48
C LEU A 22 9.25 4.92 -33.58
N PRO A 23 10.13 5.24 -34.55
CA PRO A 23 9.76 6.09 -35.66
C PRO A 23 8.84 5.32 -36.62
N VAL A 24 7.72 5.92 -36.95
CA VAL A 24 6.84 5.44 -38.04
C VAL A 24 7.61 5.53 -39.33
N GLY A 25 8.06 4.41 -39.86
CA GLY A 25 8.67 4.32 -41.17
C GLY A 25 7.63 4.62 -42.28
N ALA A 26 7.96 5.59 -43.10
CA ALA A 26 7.22 5.91 -44.29
C ALA A 26 7.32 4.74 -45.29
N PHE A 27 6.20 4.09 -45.59
CA PHE A 27 6.08 3.25 -46.78
C PHE A 27 5.84 4.15 -48.00
N ALA A 28 6.85 4.30 -48.82
CA ALA A 28 6.67 4.88 -50.16
C ALA A 28 6.00 3.83 -51.08
N LEU A 29 4.81 4.09 -51.51
CA LEU A 29 4.16 3.35 -52.59
C LEU A 29 4.39 4.12 -53.87
N GLU A 30 5.20 3.60 -54.78
CA GLU A 30 5.30 4.09 -56.14
C GLU A 30 3.99 3.77 -56.88
N VAL A 31 3.26 4.80 -57.33
CA VAL A 31 2.19 4.67 -58.32
C VAL A 31 2.47 5.65 -59.45
N GLY A 32 2.50 5.11 -60.61
CA GLY A 32 2.91 5.70 -61.86
C GLY A 32 2.17 6.97 -62.29
N ALA A 33 2.86 7.68 -63.13
CA ALA A 33 2.49 8.95 -63.74
C ALA A 33 1.13 8.95 -64.44
N GLY A 34 0.29 9.90 -64.06
CA GLY A 34 -0.88 10.37 -64.79
C GLY A 34 -1.04 11.85 -64.50
N GLU A 35 -0.68 12.68 -65.43
CA GLU A 35 -0.85 14.13 -65.36
C GLU A 35 -2.30 14.52 -65.22
N THR A 36 -2.66 15.17 -64.12
CA THR A 36 -3.71 16.18 -64.08
C THR A 36 -3.29 17.30 -63.14
N THR A 37 -2.95 18.42 -63.67
CA THR A 37 -2.73 19.68 -62.97
C THR A 37 -4.01 20.15 -62.31
N ALA A 38 -4.21 19.78 -61.04
CA ALA A 38 -5.11 20.50 -60.14
C ALA A 38 -4.24 21.42 -59.29
N ALA A 39 -4.47 22.71 -59.35
CA ALA A 39 -3.82 23.71 -58.53
C ALA A 39 -4.04 23.35 -57.04
N VAL A 40 -3.00 22.86 -56.39
CA VAL A 40 -2.95 22.81 -54.92
C VAL A 40 -2.83 24.25 -54.46
N SER A 41 -3.93 24.85 -54.04
CA SER A 41 -3.88 26.07 -53.26
C SER A 41 -3.05 25.76 -52.00
N GLU A 42 -1.87 26.32 -51.87
CA GLU A 42 -1.15 26.40 -50.60
C GLU A 42 -2.10 27.03 -49.60
N GLN A 43 -2.71 26.21 -48.76
CA GLN A 43 -3.49 26.67 -47.63
C GLN A 43 -2.47 27.24 -46.66
N LYS A 44 -2.21 28.56 -46.77
CA LYS A 44 -1.41 29.34 -45.84
C LYS A 44 -1.94 29.01 -44.45
N ALA A 45 -1.13 28.39 -43.61
CA ALA A 45 -1.49 28.10 -42.23
C ALA A 45 -2.08 29.38 -41.63
N ALA A 46 -3.37 29.39 -41.37
CA ALA A 46 -4.05 30.56 -40.82
C ALA A 46 -3.43 30.84 -39.46
N THR A 47 -2.99 32.07 -39.21
CA THR A 47 -2.54 32.50 -37.88
C THR A 47 -3.70 32.26 -36.91
N PRO A 48 -3.51 31.55 -35.78
CA PRO A 48 -4.60 31.27 -34.85
C PRO A 48 -5.32 32.55 -34.43
N CYS A 49 -6.65 32.54 -34.43
CA CYS A 49 -7.45 33.68 -34.03
C CYS A 49 -7.31 33.90 -32.52
N HIS A 50 -6.97 35.13 -32.13
CA HIS A 50 -6.99 35.51 -30.72
C HIS A 50 -8.44 35.59 -30.21
N LEU A 51 -8.69 34.96 -29.04
CA LEU A 51 -10.01 34.99 -28.43
C LEU A 51 -10.09 36.11 -27.40
N ASP A 52 -11.03 37.04 -27.60
CA ASP A 52 -11.39 38.06 -26.64
C ASP A 52 -12.44 37.55 -25.64
N GLY A 53 -12.50 38.13 -24.43
CA GLY A 53 -13.57 37.86 -23.46
C GLY A 53 -14.96 38.25 -24.00
N GLY A 54 -16.00 37.55 -23.52
CA GLY A 54 -17.38 37.77 -23.93
C GLY A 54 -17.73 37.15 -25.28
N LYS A 55 -16.85 36.36 -25.87
CA LYS A 55 -17.12 35.66 -27.16
C LYS A 55 -17.84 34.35 -26.92
N THR A 56 -18.70 33.99 -27.91
CA THR A 56 -19.32 32.68 -28.02
C THR A 56 -18.76 31.98 -29.24
N ILE A 57 -18.15 30.82 -29.07
CA ILE A 57 -17.64 29.96 -30.11
C ILE A 57 -18.74 28.98 -30.50
N GLY A 58 -19.62 29.41 -31.40
CA GLY A 58 -20.65 28.58 -32.05
C GLY A 58 -20.21 28.19 -33.47
N GLU A 59 -21.11 27.49 -34.20
CA GLU A 59 -20.81 26.98 -35.54
C GLU A 59 -20.40 28.10 -36.52
N THR A 60 -21.12 29.23 -36.55
CA THR A 60 -20.81 30.40 -37.41
C THR A 60 -19.46 31.02 -37.07
N PHE A 61 -19.07 31.02 -35.82
CA PHE A 61 -17.76 31.55 -35.40
C PHE A 61 -16.65 30.63 -35.91
N VAL A 62 -16.82 29.31 -35.77
CA VAL A 62 -15.87 28.32 -36.29
C VAL A 62 -15.77 28.37 -37.82
N GLU A 63 -16.90 28.48 -38.53
CA GLU A 63 -16.91 28.66 -40.01
C GLU A 63 -16.13 29.90 -40.44
N THR A 64 -16.18 30.97 -39.65
CA THR A 64 -15.54 32.26 -39.95
C THR A 64 -14.06 32.28 -39.64
N TYR A 65 -13.66 31.75 -38.46
CA TYR A 65 -12.32 31.92 -37.91
C TYR A 65 -11.52 30.61 -37.82
N GLY A 66 -12.13 29.46 -38.22
CA GLY A 66 -11.51 28.14 -38.12
C GLY A 66 -11.61 27.53 -36.74
N THR A 67 -10.84 26.46 -36.52
CA THR A 67 -10.89 25.60 -35.33
C THR A 67 -9.72 25.78 -34.35
N VAL A 68 -8.80 26.70 -34.63
CA VAL A 68 -7.59 26.93 -33.79
C VAL A 68 -7.55 28.37 -33.27
N TYR A 69 -7.47 28.50 -31.98
CA TYR A 69 -7.50 29.78 -31.26
C TYR A 69 -6.33 29.97 -30.34
N THR A 70 -6.09 31.22 -29.91
CA THR A 70 -5.06 31.57 -28.94
C THR A 70 -5.65 32.42 -27.81
N LEU A 71 -5.24 32.14 -26.57
CA LEU A 71 -5.53 32.94 -25.38
C LEU A 71 -4.26 33.56 -24.83
N SER A 72 -4.31 34.86 -24.53
CA SER A 72 -3.24 35.59 -23.83
C SER A 72 -3.75 36.90 -23.25
N GLY A 73 -3.12 37.39 -22.17
CA GLY A 73 -3.44 38.67 -21.58
C GLY A 73 -4.57 38.66 -20.55
N ASN A 74 -5.33 39.77 -20.43
CA ASN A 74 -6.29 39.99 -19.33
C ASN A 74 -7.72 39.87 -19.78
N TYR A 75 -8.52 39.17 -18.98
CA TYR A 75 -9.95 38.90 -19.22
C TYR A 75 -10.82 39.36 -18.06
N THR A 76 -11.90 40.05 -18.38
CA THR A 76 -12.98 40.46 -17.43
C THR A 76 -14.33 39.87 -17.83
N GLN A 77 -14.36 39.02 -18.85
CA GLN A 77 -15.53 38.27 -19.31
C GLN A 77 -15.12 36.86 -19.71
N GLY A 78 -16.00 35.87 -19.52
CA GLY A 78 -15.80 34.50 -19.92
C GLY A 78 -15.95 34.29 -21.44
N ILE A 79 -15.65 33.09 -21.86
CA ILE A 79 -15.79 32.62 -23.26
C ILE A 79 -16.71 31.39 -23.20
N THR A 80 -17.83 31.43 -23.94
CA THR A 80 -18.74 30.31 -24.07
C THR A 80 -18.38 29.46 -25.28
N ILE A 81 -18.29 28.16 -25.12
CA ILE A 81 -17.98 27.20 -26.20
C ILE A 81 -19.18 26.29 -26.41
N GLU A 82 -19.94 26.52 -27.47
CA GLU A 82 -21.20 25.81 -27.78
C GLU A 82 -21.17 25.05 -29.13
N THR A 83 -20.00 25.01 -29.79
CA THR A 83 -19.84 24.31 -31.08
C THR A 83 -19.89 22.79 -30.93
N LYS A 84 -20.28 22.11 -31.99
CA LYS A 84 -20.18 20.65 -32.18
C LYS A 84 -18.91 20.23 -32.89
N GLN A 85 -18.14 21.20 -33.38
CA GLN A 85 -16.89 20.95 -34.08
C GLN A 85 -15.73 20.86 -33.07
N ASP A 86 -14.74 20.04 -33.40
CA ASP A 86 -13.53 19.92 -32.58
C ASP A 86 -12.69 21.19 -32.73
N ILE A 87 -12.30 21.77 -31.60
CA ILE A 87 -11.49 22.99 -31.55
C ILE A 87 -10.23 22.83 -30.72
N THR A 88 -9.22 23.65 -31.01
CA THR A 88 -7.98 23.72 -30.26
C THR A 88 -7.76 25.14 -29.75
N ILE A 89 -7.45 25.28 -28.46
CA ILE A 89 -7.11 26.54 -27.79
C ILE A 89 -5.68 26.43 -27.30
N ASN A 90 -4.80 27.29 -27.78
CA ASN A 90 -3.42 27.38 -27.35
C ASN A 90 -3.26 28.56 -26.37
N ILE A 91 -2.66 28.32 -25.21
CA ILE A 91 -2.31 29.37 -24.27
C ILE A 91 -0.95 29.94 -24.66
N ASP A 92 -0.86 31.25 -24.82
CA ASP A 92 0.35 31.96 -25.23
C ASP A 92 0.72 33.07 -24.24
N GLY A 93 1.51 32.70 -23.25
CA GLY A 93 1.90 33.58 -22.15
C GLY A 93 0.96 33.47 -20.93
N GLU A 94 0.98 34.52 -20.10
CA GLU A 94 0.12 34.58 -18.92
C GLU A 94 -1.30 35.03 -19.28
N VAL A 95 -2.30 34.31 -18.80
CA VAL A 95 -3.72 34.68 -18.90
C VAL A 95 -4.22 35.06 -17.50
N THR A 96 -4.65 36.27 -17.30
CA THR A 96 -5.22 36.78 -16.04
C THR A 96 -6.70 37.03 -16.18
N ILE A 97 -7.50 36.48 -15.25
CA ILE A 97 -8.97 36.52 -15.27
C ILE A 97 -9.44 37.17 -13.96
N THR A 98 -10.25 38.21 -14.07
CA THR A 98 -10.74 38.95 -12.89
C THR A 98 -12.23 39.19 -12.98
N GLY A 99 -12.96 38.86 -11.89
CA GLY A 99 -14.39 39.12 -11.79
C GLY A 99 -15.23 38.27 -12.75
N VAL A 100 -14.76 37.06 -13.08
CA VAL A 100 -15.44 36.11 -13.96
C VAL A 100 -15.77 34.86 -13.17
N ALA A 101 -16.99 34.34 -13.26
CA ALA A 101 -17.37 33.08 -12.62
C ALA A 101 -16.92 31.85 -13.42
N LYS A 102 -17.26 31.82 -14.71
CA LYS A 102 -16.90 30.74 -15.64
C LYS A 102 -16.06 31.33 -16.76
N PHE A 103 -14.79 30.92 -16.85
CA PHE A 103 -13.92 31.49 -17.87
C PHE A 103 -14.07 30.79 -19.21
N LEU A 104 -13.77 29.50 -19.29
CA LEU A 104 -14.08 28.65 -20.44
C LEU A 104 -15.32 27.81 -20.10
N ASP A 105 -16.48 28.30 -20.52
CA ASP A 105 -17.78 27.66 -20.24
C ASP A 105 -18.16 26.77 -21.44
N VAL A 106 -18.00 25.44 -21.29
CA VAL A 106 -18.20 24.46 -22.36
C VAL A 106 -19.59 23.86 -22.28
N THR A 107 -20.44 24.29 -23.20
CA THR A 107 -21.83 23.87 -23.36
C THR A 107 -22.07 23.08 -24.63
N GLY A 108 -21.10 23.08 -25.54
CA GLY A 108 -21.12 22.32 -26.80
C GLY A 108 -20.68 20.85 -26.64
N THR A 109 -20.85 20.08 -27.68
CA THR A 109 -20.50 18.65 -27.74
C THR A 109 -19.28 18.35 -28.63
N GLY A 110 -18.68 19.37 -29.25
CA GLY A 110 -17.39 19.23 -29.93
C GLY A 110 -16.26 19.01 -28.95
N LYS A 111 -15.21 18.32 -29.36
CA LYS A 111 -14.03 18.12 -28.53
C LYS A 111 -13.22 19.41 -28.41
N VAL A 112 -12.92 19.83 -27.19
CA VAL A 112 -12.10 21.00 -26.90
C VAL A 112 -10.73 20.56 -26.42
N THR A 113 -9.67 20.89 -27.15
CA THR A 113 -8.28 20.64 -26.72
C THR A 113 -7.64 21.94 -26.29
N ILE A 114 -7.17 22.02 -25.06
CA ILE A 114 -6.47 23.18 -24.48
C ILE A 114 -5.01 22.79 -24.32
N ASN A 115 -4.11 23.46 -25.04
CA ASN A 115 -2.68 23.28 -24.92
C ASN A 115 -2.11 24.39 -24.03
N GLY A 116 -1.78 24.02 -22.80
CA GLY A 116 -1.21 24.91 -21.79
C GLY A 116 0.32 24.95 -21.80
N THR A 117 0.98 24.16 -22.63
CA THR A 117 2.44 24.14 -22.78
C THR A 117 2.85 24.70 -24.14
N LYS A 118 3.77 25.64 -24.16
CA LYS A 118 4.36 26.21 -25.38
C LYS A 118 5.88 26.08 -25.32
N ASP A 119 6.47 25.50 -26.36
CA ASP A 119 7.94 25.28 -26.45
C ASP A 119 8.53 24.55 -25.22
N GLY A 120 7.77 23.60 -24.64
CA GLY A 120 8.16 22.87 -23.43
C GLY A 120 8.04 23.64 -22.10
N VAL A 121 7.40 24.82 -22.12
CA VAL A 121 7.16 25.66 -20.94
C VAL A 121 5.68 25.79 -20.66
N ASP A 122 5.27 25.48 -19.43
CA ASP A 122 3.88 25.62 -19.00
C ASP A 122 3.48 27.10 -18.91
N GLN A 123 2.35 27.43 -19.50
CA GLN A 123 1.77 28.75 -19.51
C GLN A 123 0.83 28.93 -18.33
N LYS A 124 0.69 30.14 -17.83
CA LYS A 124 -0.04 30.43 -16.59
C LYS A 124 -1.44 30.95 -16.85
N ILE A 125 -2.42 30.37 -16.20
CA ILE A 125 -3.81 30.80 -16.22
C ILE A 125 -4.25 31.09 -14.79
N LYS A 126 -4.46 32.38 -14.47
CA LYS A 126 -4.80 32.83 -13.11
C LYS A 126 -6.16 33.47 -13.07
N MET A 127 -7.04 32.93 -12.24
CA MET A 127 -8.39 33.43 -12.01
C MET A 127 -8.56 33.94 -10.58
N THR A 128 -9.15 35.12 -10.43
CA THR A 128 -9.56 35.67 -9.14
C THR A 128 -11.03 36.09 -9.24
N THR A 129 -11.86 35.53 -8.39
CA THR A 129 -13.29 35.77 -8.34
C THR A 129 -13.72 36.46 -7.05
N ASP A 130 -14.86 37.16 -7.09
CA ASP A 130 -15.58 37.70 -5.92
C ASP A 130 -17.05 37.44 -6.12
N CYS A 131 -17.54 36.35 -5.55
CA CYS A 131 -18.91 35.89 -5.74
C CYS A 131 -19.97 36.71 -4.97
N ASN A 132 -19.61 37.55 -4.00
CA ASN A 132 -20.51 38.52 -3.43
C ASN A 132 -21.03 39.50 -4.51
N VAL A 133 -20.15 39.79 -5.49
CA VAL A 133 -20.52 40.70 -6.60
C VAL A 133 -21.26 39.95 -7.70
N MET A 134 -21.00 38.67 -7.89
CA MET A 134 -21.52 37.92 -9.05
C MET A 134 -22.82 37.15 -8.75
N ASN A 135 -23.13 36.90 -7.47
CA ASN A 135 -24.30 36.14 -7.04
C ASN A 135 -24.47 34.77 -7.73
N THR A 136 -23.38 34.11 -8.01
CA THR A 136 -23.32 32.80 -8.69
C THR A 136 -22.76 31.73 -7.76
N GLY A 137 -23.29 30.51 -7.83
CA GLY A 137 -22.93 29.42 -6.94
C GLY A 137 -21.75 28.55 -7.39
N ASP A 138 -21.45 28.52 -8.69
CA ASP A 138 -20.41 27.65 -9.27
C ASP A 138 -19.44 28.45 -10.12
N THR A 139 -18.16 28.17 -9.97
CA THR A 139 -17.08 28.84 -10.74
C THR A 139 -16.06 27.85 -11.26
N GLY A 140 -15.31 28.24 -12.30
CA GLY A 140 -14.22 27.45 -12.84
C GLY A 140 -13.41 28.18 -13.91
N VAL A 141 -12.12 27.93 -13.95
CA VAL A 141 -11.29 28.30 -15.10
C VAL A 141 -11.74 27.52 -16.33
N VAL A 142 -12.00 26.24 -16.16
CA VAL A 142 -12.64 25.36 -17.15
C VAL A 142 -13.92 24.80 -16.51
N TYR A 143 -15.05 25.08 -17.12
CA TYR A 143 -16.36 24.74 -16.60
C TYR A 143 -17.15 23.93 -17.65
N LEU A 144 -17.60 22.73 -17.28
CA LEU A 144 -18.38 21.83 -18.13
C LEU A 144 -19.76 21.60 -17.51
N GLU A 145 -20.84 21.87 -18.27
CA GLU A 145 -22.20 21.62 -17.79
C GLU A 145 -23.09 20.89 -18.82
N ALA A 146 -22.57 20.55 -19.99
CA ALA A 146 -23.34 19.87 -21.02
C ALA A 146 -23.01 18.38 -21.10
N ALA A 147 -24.05 17.57 -21.19
CA ALA A 147 -23.92 16.16 -21.51
C ALA A 147 -23.25 16.01 -22.89
N GLY A 148 -22.11 15.29 -22.91
CA GLY A 148 -21.33 15.11 -24.13
C GLY A 148 -20.27 16.18 -24.39
N ALA A 149 -20.11 17.19 -23.54
CA ALA A 149 -18.92 18.04 -23.52
C ALA A 149 -17.67 17.17 -23.29
N ASP A 150 -16.64 17.35 -24.11
CA ASP A 150 -15.36 16.62 -24.03
C ASP A 150 -14.20 17.62 -24.07
N VAL A 151 -13.50 17.77 -22.96
CA VAL A 151 -12.38 18.71 -22.83
C VAL A 151 -11.10 17.96 -22.47
N THR A 152 -10.02 18.25 -23.18
CA THR A 152 -8.66 17.75 -22.85
C THR A 152 -7.73 18.95 -22.63
N CYS A 153 -7.09 19.01 -21.45
CA CYS A 153 -6.03 19.98 -21.15
C CYS A 153 -4.67 19.27 -21.18
N ASN A 154 -3.72 19.79 -21.95
CA ASN A 154 -2.37 19.29 -22.08
C ASN A 154 -1.40 20.31 -21.48
N GLY A 155 -0.84 20.00 -20.31
CA GLY A 155 0.06 20.90 -19.55
C GLY A 155 -0.61 22.20 -19.08
N GLY A 156 0.19 23.10 -18.58
CA GLY A 156 -0.19 24.43 -18.11
C GLY A 156 -0.36 24.50 -16.59
N ASP A 157 -0.15 25.74 -16.07
CA ASP A 157 -0.31 26.09 -14.66
C ASP A 157 -1.63 26.84 -14.46
N TYR A 158 -2.59 26.18 -13.86
CA TYR A 158 -3.92 26.70 -13.60
C TYR A 158 -4.06 27.10 -12.13
N TYR A 159 -4.51 28.33 -11.88
CA TYR A 159 -4.73 28.84 -10.53
C TYR A 159 -6.09 29.52 -10.43
N SER A 160 -6.82 29.26 -9.34
CA SER A 160 -8.04 29.98 -9.00
C SER A 160 -8.14 30.23 -7.52
N LYS A 161 -8.67 31.42 -7.13
CA LYS A 161 -9.02 31.75 -5.75
C LYS A 161 -10.30 32.57 -5.67
N GLU A 162 -11.00 32.40 -4.54
CA GLU A 162 -12.17 33.20 -4.16
C GLU A 162 -11.76 34.23 -3.11
N THR A 163 -12.26 35.47 -3.22
CA THR A 163 -11.97 36.55 -2.28
C THR A 163 -13.15 36.90 -1.35
N SER A 164 -14.34 36.33 -1.63
CA SER A 164 -15.55 36.54 -0.82
C SER A 164 -15.68 35.55 0.35
N GLU A 165 -16.58 35.87 1.32
CA GLU A 165 -16.87 34.99 2.47
C GLU A 165 -18.08 34.07 2.26
N VAL A 166 -18.66 34.00 1.06
CA VAL A 166 -19.85 33.21 0.77
C VAL A 166 -19.53 31.74 0.65
N ASN A 167 -20.35 30.87 1.25
CA ASN A 167 -20.26 29.42 1.13
C ASN A 167 -20.76 28.94 -0.25
N SER A 168 -19.91 28.90 -1.24
CA SER A 168 -20.23 28.38 -2.58
C SER A 168 -19.09 27.47 -3.06
N THR A 169 -19.38 26.60 -4.01
CA THR A 169 -18.38 25.67 -4.56
C THR A 169 -17.60 26.36 -5.67
N TYR A 170 -16.38 26.75 -5.36
CA TYR A 170 -15.44 27.33 -6.32
C TYR A 170 -14.39 26.29 -6.67
N SER A 171 -13.97 26.25 -7.94
CA SER A 171 -12.96 25.28 -8.37
C SER A 171 -12.10 25.82 -9.50
N VAL A 172 -10.92 25.24 -9.65
CA VAL A 172 -10.09 25.47 -10.84
C VAL A 172 -10.76 24.77 -12.03
N PHE A 173 -11.14 23.52 -11.87
CA PHE A 173 -11.90 22.74 -12.84
C PHE A 173 -13.25 22.33 -12.24
N CYS A 174 -14.32 22.69 -12.91
CA CYS A 174 -15.68 22.35 -12.50
C CYS A 174 -16.36 21.52 -13.58
N VAL A 175 -16.72 20.28 -13.26
CA VAL A 175 -17.35 19.35 -14.19
C VAL A 175 -18.71 18.93 -13.62
N LYS A 176 -19.79 19.56 -14.08
CA LYS A 176 -21.16 19.21 -13.69
C LYS A 176 -21.75 18.13 -14.58
N ASP A 177 -21.30 18.06 -15.82
CA ASP A 177 -21.63 17.03 -16.80
C ASP A 177 -20.52 16.93 -17.86
N GLY A 178 -20.47 15.85 -18.65
CA GLY A 178 -19.44 15.64 -19.65
C GLY A 178 -18.13 15.06 -19.13
N SER A 179 -17.06 15.17 -19.90
CA SER A 179 -15.76 14.58 -19.61
C SER A 179 -14.62 15.60 -19.67
N LEU A 180 -13.74 15.55 -18.66
CA LEU A 180 -12.51 16.33 -18.60
C LEU A 180 -11.30 15.40 -18.49
N LYS A 181 -10.33 15.57 -19.38
CA LYS A 181 -9.03 14.90 -19.31
C LYS A 181 -7.91 15.90 -19.06
N LEU A 182 -7.07 15.63 -18.05
CA LEU A 182 -5.93 16.45 -17.67
C LEU A 182 -4.64 15.65 -17.84
N ASN A 183 -3.75 16.11 -18.72
CA ASN A 183 -2.46 15.47 -18.98
C ASN A 183 -1.34 16.41 -18.54
N GLU A 184 -0.52 15.98 -17.57
CA GLU A 184 0.64 16.71 -17.01
C GLU A 184 0.31 18.17 -16.60
N VAL A 185 -0.87 18.37 -16.03
CA VAL A 185 -1.37 19.68 -15.59
C VAL A 185 -0.90 19.99 -14.19
N THR A 186 -0.47 21.24 -13.95
CA THR A 186 -0.34 21.80 -12.62
C THR A 186 -1.57 22.64 -12.28
N ALA A 187 -2.22 22.36 -11.16
CA ALA A 187 -3.40 23.09 -10.73
C ALA A 187 -3.31 23.45 -9.25
N GLU A 188 -3.55 24.73 -8.93
CA GLU A 188 -3.54 25.22 -7.55
C GLU A 188 -4.84 25.95 -7.22
N ALA A 189 -5.49 25.50 -6.15
CA ALA A 189 -6.62 26.18 -5.55
C ALA A 189 -6.14 27.06 -4.38
N GLY A 190 -6.41 28.35 -4.47
CA GLY A 190 -6.20 29.31 -3.39
C GLY A 190 -7.29 29.24 -2.33
N GLU A 191 -7.49 30.34 -1.59
CA GLU A 191 -8.51 30.41 -0.54
C GLU A 191 -9.90 30.03 -1.06
N ARG A 192 -10.62 29.19 -0.28
CA ARG A 192 -12.03 28.81 -0.50
C ARG A 192 -12.35 28.21 -1.87
N THR A 193 -11.35 27.61 -2.50
CA THR A 193 -11.47 27.05 -3.85
C THR A 193 -11.08 25.57 -3.80
N HIS A 194 -11.75 24.73 -4.57
CA HIS A 194 -11.33 23.35 -4.81
C HIS A 194 -10.45 23.28 -6.05
N VAL A 195 -9.54 22.32 -6.10
CA VAL A 195 -8.80 22.09 -7.33
C VAL A 195 -9.73 21.53 -8.40
N ILE A 196 -10.50 20.51 -8.05
CA ILE A 196 -11.49 19.90 -8.95
C ILE A 196 -12.80 19.67 -8.18
N ASP A 197 -13.92 20.10 -8.77
CA ASP A 197 -15.27 19.72 -8.38
C ASP A 197 -15.90 18.92 -9.52
N CYS A 198 -16.11 17.62 -9.28
CA CYS A 198 -16.67 16.69 -10.25
C CYS A 198 -17.97 16.10 -9.73
N GLY A 199 -19.06 16.37 -10.44
CA GLY A 199 -20.32 15.70 -10.17
C GLY A 199 -21.51 16.61 -9.97
N GLY A 200 -22.65 15.97 -9.84
CA GLY A 200 -23.97 16.58 -9.77
C GLY A 200 -25.05 15.52 -9.96
N ASN A 201 -26.16 15.90 -10.56
CA ASN A 201 -27.25 14.97 -10.88
C ASN A 201 -27.00 14.19 -12.19
N SER A 202 -26.01 14.61 -12.97
CA SER A 202 -25.61 14.05 -14.27
C SER A 202 -24.31 13.24 -14.16
N SER A 203 -23.90 12.59 -15.26
CA SER A 203 -22.70 11.76 -15.33
C SER A 203 -21.49 12.60 -15.71
N ALA A 204 -20.82 13.17 -14.72
CA ALA A 204 -19.55 13.89 -14.89
C ALA A 204 -18.37 12.92 -14.75
N SER A 205 -17.32 13.11 -15.56
CA SER A 205 -16.10 12.32 -15.48
C SER A 205 -14.84 13.18 -15.58
N VAL A 206 -13.84 12.84 -14.76
CA VAL A 206 -12.50 13.45 -14.80
C VAL A 206 -11.45 12.35 -14.85
N GLU A 207 -10.53 12.46 -15.80
CA GLU A 207 -9.38 11.58 -15.94
C GLU A 207 -8.09 12.40 -15.86
N ILE A 208 -7.18 12.04 -14.96
CA ILE A 208 -5.93 12.75 -14.67
C ILE A 208 -4.76 11.83 -14.98
N HIS A 209 -3.83 12.28 -15.81
CA HIS A 209 -2.59 11.60 -16.13
C HIS A 209 -1.38 12.50 -15.83
N GLY A 210 -0.69 12.22 -14.72
CA GLY A 210 0.44 13.04 -14.26
C GLY A 210 0.02 14.39 -13.69
N GLY A 211 1.00 15.21 -13.37
CA GLY A 211 0.81 16.58 -12.89
C GLY A 211 0.72 16.72 -11.38
N ASN A 212 0.52 17.98 -10.94
CA ASN A 212 0.49 18.36 -9.53
C ASN A 212 -0.80 19.15 -9.22
N PHE A 213 -1.52 18.72 -8.21
CA PHE A 213 -2.80 19.28 -7.81
C PHE A 213 -2.71 19.71 -6.34
N LYS A 214 -2.77 21.01 -6.09
CA LYS A 214 -2.53 21.58 -4.75
C LYS A 214 -3.68 22.49 -4.31
N ALA A 215 -4.18 22.29 -3.10
CA ALA A 215 -5.08 23.23 -2.42
C ALA A 215 -4.33 23.89 -1.26
N SER A 216 -3.91 25.14 -1.44
CA SER A 216 -3.02 25.88 -0.52
C SER A 216 -3.72 26.88 0.37
N GLY A 217 -4.99 27.18 0.14
CA GLY A 217 -5.74 28.22 0.84
C GLY A 217 -6.53 27.73 2.06
N ILE A 218 -6.96 28.67 2.89
CA ILE A 218 -7.89 28.40 4.00
C ILE A 218 -9.23 27.96 3.42
N ASN A 219 -9.80 26.86 3.95
CA ASN A 219 -11.03 26.24 3.44
C ASN A 219 -10.99 25.82 1.96
N SER A 220 -9.78 25.64 1.42
CA SER A 220 -9.61 25.05 0.09
C SER A 220 -9.67 23.51 0.17
N GLY A 221 -10.14 22.88 -0.89
CA GLY A 221 -10.20 21.42 -1.02
C GLY A 221 -9.43 20.92 -2.24
N GLY A 222 -8.97 19.72 -2.18
CA GLY A 222 -8.33 19.07 -3.32
C GLY A 222 -9.35 18.67 -4.39
N ILE A 223 -9.60 17.37 -4.54
CA ILE A 223 -10.48 16.80 -5.56
C ILE A 223 -11.75 16.29 -4.90
N ASP A 224 -12.88 16.82 -5.30
CA ASP A 224 -14.20 16.45 -4.81
C ASP A 224 -15.02 15.75 -5.90
N CYS A 225 -15.46 14.53 -5.63
CA CYS A 225 -16.25 13.70 -6.52
C CYS A 225 -17.61 13.40 -5.87
N ARG A 226 -18.68 13.95 -6.44
CA ARG A 226 -20.03 13.88 -5.82
C ARG A 226 -21.11 13.31 -6.75
N GLY A 227 -22.20 12.87 -6.13
CA GLY A 227 -23.42 12.49 -6.84
C GLY A 227 -23.23 11.29 -7.75
N LYS A 228 -23.14 11.53 -9.04
CA LYS A 228 -22.85 10.52 -10.09
C LYS A 228 -21.48 10.74 -10.76
N GLY A 229 -20.61 11.54 -10.13
CA GLY A 229 -19.28 11.83 -10.63
C GLY A 229 -18.38 10.59 -10.65
N SER A 230 -17.43 10.58 -11.58
CA SER A 230 -16.35 9.59 -11.65
C SER A 230 -15.02 10.31 -11.84
N VAL A 231 -14.06 10.04 -10.97
CA VAL A 231 -12.70 10.59 -11.06
C VAL A 231 -11.69 9.44 -11.08
N SER A 232 -10.78 9.47 -12.07
CA SER A 232 -9.66 8.53 -12.14
C SER A 232 -8.34 9.29 -12.23
N ILE A 233 -7.39 8.95 -11.34
CA ILE A 233 -6.12 9.66 -11.18
C ILE A 233 -4.98 8.68 -11.39
N TYR A 234 -4.03 9.02 -12.25
CA TYR A 234 -2.87 8.19 -12.59
C TYR A 234 -1.58 9.01 -12.51
N ASN A 235 -0.58 8.51 -11.79
CA ASN A 235 0.79 9.06 -11.74
C ASN A 235 0.84 10.54 -11.32
N ALA A 236 -0.06 11.00 -10.47
CA ALA A 236 -0.18 12.40 -10.07
C ALA A 236 0.20 12.61 -8.59
N LYS A 237 0.47 13.89 -8.24
CA LYS A 237 0.61 14.32 -6.86
C LYS A 237 -0.57 15.20 -6.48
N VAL A 238 -1.22 14.88 -5.34
CA VAL A 238 -2.35 15.66 -4.81
C VAL A 238 -2.04 16.09 -3.38
N GLU A 239 -2.09 17.38 -3.10
CA GLU A 239 -1.74 17.97 -1.81
C GLU A 239 -2.87 18.92 -1.34
N SER A 240 -3.18 18.91 -0.05
CA SER A 240 -4.12 19.88 0.52
C SER A 240 -3.89 20.08 2.01
N GLY A 241 -4.13 21.31 2.44
CA GLY A 241 -4.21 21.67 3.86
C GLY A 241 -5.57 21.38 4.52
N ASN A 242 -6.58 21.01 3.76
CA ASN A 242 -7.89 20.58 4.24
C ASN A 242 -8.13 19.12 3.87
N TYR A 243 -9.23 18.73 3.23
CA TYR A 243 -9.30 17.38 2.64
C TYR A 243 -8.61 17.34 1.29
N VAL A 244 -7.93 16.24 0.99
CA VAL A 244 -7.21 16.10 -0.28
C VAL A 244 -8.11 15.49 -1.35
N LEU A 245 -8.79 14.40 -1.00
CA LEU A 245 -9.73 13.68 -1.84
C LEU A 245 -11.04 13.49 -1.10
N ALA A 246 -12.17 13.75 -1.75
CA ALA A 246 -13.48 13.46 -1.20
C ALA A 246 -14.34 12.74 -2.23
N VAL A 247 -15.07 11.71 -1.79
CA VAL A 247 -16.06 11.02 -2.61
C VAL A 247 -17.37 10.85 -1.86
N GLY A 248 -18.45 11.33 -2.46
CA GLY A 248 -19.76 11.35 -1.81
C GLY A 248 -20.92 11.16 -2.76
N GLY A 249 -21.75 10.15 -2.47
CA GLY A 249 -22.91 9.79 -3.29
C GLY A 249 -22.87 8.33 -3.72
N SER A 250 -24.00 7.64 -3.67
CA SER A 250 -24.11 6.20 -3.90
C SER A 250 -23.62 5.73 -5.29
N SER A 251 -23.46 6.66 -6.22
CA SER A 251 -22.94 6.41 -7.57
C SER A 251 -21.62 7.14 -7.85
N ALA A 252 -21.08 7.88 -6.86
CA ALA A 252 -19.80 8.56 -7.00
C ALA A 252 -18.66 7.57 -6.86
N GLU A 253 -17.66 7.66 -7.75
CA GLU A 253 -16.51 6.79 -7.78
C GLU A 253 -15.22 7.60 -7.93
N LEU A 254 -14.25 7.41 -7.02
CA LEU A 254 -12.92 8.00 -7.09
C LEU A 254 -11.87 6.89 -7.05
N LYS A 255 -11.05 6.84 -8.08
CA LYS A 255 -9.96 5.86 -8.23
C LYS A 255 -8.63 6.58 -8.35
N ILE A 256 -7.59 6.06 -7.68
CA ILE A 256 -6.24 6.61 -7.74
C ILE A 256 -5.20 5.50 -7.85
N TYR A 257 -4.25 5.70 -8.76
CA TYR A 257 -3.22 4.72 -9.11
C TYR A 257 -1.85 5.36 -9.20
N ASN A 258 -0.81 4.67 -8.67
CA ASN A 258 0.60 5.08 -8.79
C ASN A 258 0.84 6.55 -8.40
N SER A 259 0.18 7.05 -7.39
CA SER A 259 0.11 8.47 -7.07
C SER A 259 0.51 8.76 -5.64
N THR A 260 0.85 10.03 -5.37
CA THR A 260 1.18 10.52 -4.03
C THR A 260 0.09 11.45 -3.52
N VAL A 261 -0.38 11.23 -2.29
CA VAL A 261 -1.41 12.02 -1.63
C VAL A 261 -0.85 12.57 -0.33
N VAL A 262 -0.83 13.89 -0.17
CA VAL A 262 -0.26 14.57 0.99
C VAL A 262 -1.31 15.46 1.68
N GLY A 263 -1.63 15.13 2.92
CA GLY A 263 -2.43 15.96 3.82
C GLY A 263 -1.53 16.83 4.69
N GLU A 264 -1.55 18.15 4.49
CA GLU A 264 -0.66 19.08 5.20
C GLU A 264 -1.23 19.55 6.55
N ASN A 265 -2.53 19.38 6.83
CA ASN A 265 -3.21 19.89 8.02
C ASN A 265 -4.27 18.92 8.60
N GLU A 266 -5.21 19.47 9.30
CA GLU A 266 -6.10 18.99 10.34
C GLU A 266 -7.16 17.96 9.94
N ASN A 267 -7.40 17.78 8.63
CA ASN A 267 -8.47 16.93 8.10
C ASN A 267 -7.90 15.68 7.40
N SER A 268 -8.78 14.76 7.07
CA SER A 268 -8.41 13.50 6.43
C SER A 268 -7.88 13.71 5.02
N CYS A 269 -6.85 12.95 4.64
CA CYS A 269 -6.40 12.92 3.24
C CYS A 269 -7.52 12.48 2.31
N VAL A 270 -8.30 11.47 2.72
CA VAL A 270 -9.40 10.92 1.93
C VAL A 270 -10.66 10.86 2.78
N THR A 271 -11.77 11.42 2.28
CA THR A 271 -13.09 11.33 2.89
C THR A 271 -14.03 10.52 1.99
N VAL A 272 -14.67 9.49 2.55
CA VAL A 272 -15.69 8.67 1.88
C VAL A 272 -17.02 8.83 2.62
N GLN A 273 -18.06 9.32 1.92
CA GLN A 273 -19.34 9.59 2.54
C GLN A 273 -20.52 9.31 1.60
N SER A 274 -21.73 9.26 2.17
CA SER A 274 -23.00 9.15 1.42
C SER A 274 -23.04 7.97 0.43
N GLY A 275 -22.36 6.86 0.77
CA GLY A 275 -22.32 5.66 -0.06
C GLY A 275 -21.29 5.68 -1.21
N GLY A 276 -20.42 6.69 -1.26
CA GLY A 276 -19.37 6.81 -2.27
C GLY A 276 -18.39 5.62 -2.29
N SER A 277 -17.70 5.45 -3.40
CA SER A 277 -16.72 4.39 -3.61
C SER A 277 -15.33 4.97 -3.86
N PHE A 278 -14.36 4.57 -3.04
CA PHE A 278 -12.95 4.91 -3.17
C PHE A 278 -12.10 3.69 -3.48
N TRP A 279 -11.16 3.84 -4.41
CA TRP A 279 -10.17 2.83 -4.77
C TRP A 279 -8.78 3.46 -4.84
N ALA A 280 -7.82 2.84 -4.17
CA ALA A 280 -6.40 3.21 -4.28
C ALA A 280 -5.55 1.98 -4.54
N GLU A 281 -4.57 2.12 -5.45
CA GLU A 281 -3.64 1.04 -5.77
C GLU A 281 -2.26 1.62 -6.10
N ASN A 282 -1.23 1.05 -5.45
CA ASN A 282 0.17 1.48 -5.58
C ASN A 282 0.36 2.97 -5.29
N CYS A 283 -0.18 3.44 -4.16
CA CYS A 283 -0.16 4.84 -3.76
C CYS A 283 0.63 5.08 -2.47
N GLU A 284 1.24 6.27 -2.38
CA GLU A 284 1.88 6.77 -1.17
C GLU A 284 0.97 7.83 -0.52
N PHE A 285 0.55 7.59 0.72
CA PHE A 285 -0.25 8.53 1.49
C PHE A 285 0.56 9.05 2.67
N THR A 286 0.64 10.36 2.82
CA THR A 286 1.34 11.00 3.94
C THR A 286 0.44 12.02 4.62
N SER A 287 0.39 12.00 5.93
CA SER A 287 -0.22 13.05 6.74
C SER A 287 0.85 13.76 7.55
N VAL A 288 0.91 15.07 7.44
CA VAL A 288 1.88 15.95 8.14
C VAL A 288 1.21 16.73 9.29
N GLY A 289 -0.07 16.54 9.51
CA GLY A 289 -0.89 17.29 10.44
C GLY A 289 -0.68 16.93 11.91
N ASN A 290 -0.98 17.88 12.78
CA ASN A 290 -0.92 17.76 14.24
C ASN A 290 -2.27 18.14 14.81
N ARG A 291 -3.24 17.19 14.98
CA ARG A 291 -4.46 17.52 15.71
C ARG A 291 -5.24 16.38 16.36
N ASN A 292 -5.91 16.80 17.44
CA ASN A 292 -6.79 16.05 18.33
C ASN A 292 -8.22 15.86 17.79
N TYR A 293 -8.48 16.09 16.51
CA TYR A 293 -9.80 15.95 15.90
C TYR A 293 -9.77 14.85 14.83
N ASN A 294 -10.86 14.18 14.62
CA ASN A 294 -11.20 13.06 13.73
C ASN A 294 -10.50 13.00 12.34
N GLY A 295 -9.32 13.56 12.21
CA GLY A 295 -8.49 13.55 11.04
C GLY A 295 -7.68 12.26 10.99
N GLY A 296 -7.75 11.57 9.88
CA GLY A 296 -6.97 10.40 9.57
C GLY A 296 -6.54 10.46 8.11
N LEU A 297 -5.75 9.49 7.70
CA LEU A 297 -5.45 9.35 6.28
C LEU A 297 -6.72 8.99 5.50
N LEU A 298 -7.60 8.16 6.06
CA LEU A 298 -8.90 7.84 5.49
C LEU A 298 -10.01 8.07 6.52
N TYR A 299 -10.99 8.88 6.19
CA TYR A 299 -12.18 9.14 6.98
C TYR A 299 -13.43 8.61 6.26
N MET A 300 -14.08 7.60 6.83
CA MET A 300 -15.28 6.99 6.26
C MET A 300 -16.49 7.30 7.12
N LEU A 301 -17.46 8.01 6.55
CA LEU A 301 -18.78 8.24 7.15
C LEU A 301 -19.81 7.21 6.68
N SER A 302 -19.73 6.79 5.44
CA SER A 302 -20.47 5.66 4.86
C SER A 302 -19.93 5.37 3.44
N GLY A 303 -20.01 4.12 3.00
CA GLY A 303 -19.59 3.76 1.64
C GLY A 303 -18.57 2.66 1.60
N LYS A 304 -17.77 2.64 0.54
CA LYS A 304 -16.78 1.61 0.27
C LYS A 304 -15.40 2.20 0.08
N ALA A 305 -14.38 1.58 0.65
CA ALA A 305 -12.99 1.88 0.34
C ALA A 305 -12.21 0.59 0.11
N THR A 306 -11.39 0.59 -0.93
CA THR A 306 -10.43 -0.50 -1.21
C THR A 306 -9.06 0.13 -1.42
N ILE A 307 -8.07 -0.38 -0.69
CA ILE A 307 -6.70 0.13 -0.70
C ILE A 307 -5.79 -1.06 -0.89
N LYS A 308 -4.98 -1.03 -1.96
CA LYS A 308 -4.08 -2.12 -2.32
C LYS A 308 -2.68 -1.63 -2.59
N ASP A 309 -1.68 -2.48 -2.27
CA ASP A 309 -0.27 -2.27 -2.62
C ASP A 309 0.24 -0.86 -2.29
N SER A 310 -0.25 -0.28 -1.19
CA SER A 310 -0.09 1.13 -0.84
C SER A 310 0.59 1.31 0.52
N ASN A 311 1.09 2.54 0.78
CA ASN A 311 1.68 2.88 2.06
C ASN A 311 0.96 4.07 2.69
N TYR A 312 0.72 3.98 4.00
CA TYR A 312 0.24 5.06 4.82
C TYR A 312 1.27 5.44 5.86
N VAL A 313 1.71 6.68 5.84
CA VAL A 313 2.66 7.22 6.81
C VAL A 313 2.08 8.44 7.50
N ALA A 314 1.92 8.35 8.81
CA ALA A 314 1.70 9.51 9.66
C ALA A 314 3.06 10.02 10.15
N GLU A 315 3.44 11.23 9.80
CA GLU A 315 4.72 11.81 10.21
C GLU A 315 4.73 12.26 11.68
N ARG A 316 3.56 12.28 12.33
CA ARG A 316 3.38 12.57 13.76
C ARG A 316 2.45 11.57 14.40
N ASN A 317 2.83 11.09 15.58
CA ASN A 317 2.13 10.05 16.36
C ASN A 317 0.71 10.44 16.86
N SER A 318 0.14 11.54 16.43
CA SER A 318 -1.20 12.01 16.83
C SER A 318 -2.27 11.81 15.77
N VAL A 319 -1.93 11.25 14.63
CA VAL A 319 -2.84 11.07 13.50
C VAL A 319 -3.37 9.64 13.48
N THR A 320 -4.68 9.48 13.33
CA THR A 320 -5.30 8.20 13.02
C THR A 320 -5.01 7.84 11.56
N GLY A 321 -4.41 6.69 11.30
CA GLY A 321 -4.02 6.29 9.95
C GLY A 321 -5.22 6.04 9.05
N ILE A 322 -5.98 5.00 9.32
CA ILE A 322 -7.24 4.69 8.63
C ILE A 322 -8.37 4.74 9.65
N LEU A 323 -9.36 5.57 9.39
CA LEU A 323 -10.52 5.73 10.25
C LEU A 323 -11.79 5.31 9.50
N ALA A 324 -12.46 4.29 10.01
CA ALA A 324 -13.83 3.95 9.65
C ALA A 324 -14.72 4.23 10.87
N GLN A 325 -15.58 5.23 10.78
CA GLN A 325 -16.42 5.64 11.89
C GLN A 325 -17.86 5.79 11.44
N TYR A 326 -18.76 5.20 12.21
CA TYR A 326 -20.18 5.52 12.17
C TYR A 326 -20.44 6.71 13.07
N LEU A 327 -20.98 7.79 12.51
CA LEU A 327 -21.48 8.91 13.29
C LEU A 327 -22.98 8.74 13.45
N ASP A 328 -23.43 8.70 14.70
CA ASP A 328 -24.85 8.57 15.08
C ASP A 328 -25.64 9.87 14.83
N PHE A 329 -25.46 10.45 13.64
CA PHE A 329 -26.29 11.52 13.11
C PHE A 329 -27.27 10.94 12.10
N ALA A 330 -28.54 11.19 12.28
CA ALA A 330 -29.71 10.64 11.58
C ALA A 330 -29.73 10.72 10.04
N PHE A 331 -28.66 11.12 9.39
CA PHE A 331 -28.54 11.27 7.93
C PHE A 331 -27.45 10.41 7.29
N LEU A 332 -26.71 9.60 8.05
CA LEU A 332 -25.61 8.76 7.54
C LEU A 332 -25.92 7.29 7.81
N ASN A 333 -26.84 6.74 7.06
CA ASN A 333 -27.23 5.33 7.16
C ASN A 333 -26.53 4.52 6.07
N GLY A 334 -25.73 3.53 6.49
CA GLY A 334 -25.18 2.53 5.60
C GLY A 334 -23.95 1.85 6.17
N PRO A 335 -23.79 0.54 5.95
CA PRO A 335 -22.65 -0.20 6.43
C PRO A 335 -21.38 0.26 5.74
N HIS A 336 -20.29 0.32 6.50
CA HIS A 336 -18.95 0.58 5.96
C HIS A 336 -18.38 -0.69 5.36
N LYS A 337 -17.76 -0.57 4.18
CA LYS A 337 -16.95 -1.64 3.59
C LYS A 337 -15.54 -1.14 3.38
N LEU A 338 -14.59 -1.73 4.12
CA LEU A 338 -13.18 -1.42 4.01
C LEU A 338 -12.38 -2.68 3.69
N THR A 339 -11.66 -2.66 2.60
CA THR A 339 -10.67 -3.70 2.26
C THR A 339 -9.29 -3.05 2.16
N VAL A 340 -8.33 -3.57 2.93
CA VAL A 340 -6.92 -3.16 2.88
C VAL A 340 -6.07 -4.38 2.56
N GLU A 341 -5.29 -4.31 1.49
CA GLU A 341 -4.49 -5.43 1.00
C GLU A 341 -3.06 -4.98 0.69
N ASN A 342 -2.04 -5.80 1.06
CA ASN A 342 -0.62 -5.55 0.78
C ASN A 342 -0.17 -4.13 1.16
N THR A 343 -0.65 -3.61 2.28
CA THR A 343 -0.50 -2.20 2.64
C THR A 343 0.24 -2.04 3.95
N LYS A 344 1.14 -1.05 4.01
CA LYS A 344 1.85 -0.67 5.21
C LYS A 344 1.21 0.55 5.87
N ILE A 345 1.02 0.50 7.20
CA ILE A 345 0.44 1.57 8.01
C ILE A 345 1.41 1.91 9.13
N LYS A 346 1.94 3.15 9.12
CA LYS A 346 3.05 3.54 10.00
C LYS A 346 2.83 4.84 10.74
N GLY A 347 3.30 4.89 12.01
CA GLY A 347 3.49 6.10 12.81
C GLY A 347 2.21 6.71 13.36
N CYS A 348 1.11 5.96 13.39
CA CYS A 348 -0.21 6.43 13.79
C CYS A 348 -0.43 6.37 15.32
N GLU A 349 -1.26 7.25 15.86
CA GLU A 349 -1.81 7.11 17.22
C GLU A 349 -2.70 5.85 17.28
N LYS A 350 -3.59 5.71 16.31
CA LYS A 350 -4.43 4.54 16.05
C LYS A 350 -4.36 4.26 14.56
N ALA A 351 -3.76 3.15 14.17
CA ALA A 351 -3.65 2.83 12.75
C ALA A 351 -5.04 2.62 12.14
N LEU A 352 -5.89 1.83 12.78
CA LEU A 352 -7.28 1.61 12.42
C LEU A 352 -8.17 1.96 13.61
N SER A 353 -9.14 2.84 13.40
CA SER A 353 -10.13 3.21 14.42
C SER A 353 -11.53 2.96 13.87
N PHE A 354 -12.22 2.00 14.45
CA PHE A 354 -13.56 1.59 14.05
C PHE A 354 -14.58 2.12 15.04
N GLY A 355 -15.53 2.91 14.53
CA GLY A 355 -16.67 3.40 15.31
C GLY A 355 -17.73 2.31 15.49
N TYR A 356 -18.63 2.53 16.47
CA TYR A 356 -19.80 1.69 16.65
C TYR A 356 -20.69 1.72 15.40
N ASP A 357 -20.97 0.54 14.83
CA ASP A 357 -21.82 0.37 13.67
C ASP A 357 -22.90 -0.68 13.97
N PRO A 358 -24.16 -0.26 14.23
CA PRO A 358 -25.24 -1.18 14.55
C PRO A 358 -25.66 -2.06 13.36
N ASP A 359 -25.33 -1.66 12.12
CA ASP A 359 -25.73 -2.39 10.91
C ASP A 359 -24.67 -3.41 10.45
N GLY A 360 -23.52 -3.47 11.13
CA GLY A 360 -22.40 -4.36 10.85
C GLY A 360 -21.49 -3.86 9.72
N SER A 361 -20.25 -3.56 10.05
CA SER A 361 -19.21 -3.20 9.07
C SER A 361 -18.54 -4.45 8.51
N ASP A 362 -18.18 -4.42 7.23
CA ASP A 362 -17.38 -5.43 6.54
C ASP A 362 -15.94 -4.88 6.38
N ILE A 363 -15.05 -5.30 7.29
CA ILE A 363 -13.68 -4.78 7.38
C ILE A 363 -12.72 -5.93 7.20
N LYS A 364 -11.90 -5.87 6.14
CA LYS A 364 -10.97 -6.93 5.76
C LYS A 364 -9.56 -6.40 5.63
N LEU A 365 -8.63 -7.07 6.32
CA LEU A 365 -7.19 -6.79 6.27
C LEU A 365 -6.46 -8.03 5.77
N LYS A 366 -5.77 -7.90 4.65
CA LYS A 366 -4.98 -8.97 4.05
C LYS A 366 -3.56 -8.50 3.79
N ASN A 367 -2.58 -9.21 4.36
CA ASN A 367 -1.17 -8.87 4.23
C ASN A 367 -0.87 -7.39 4.58
N VAL A 368 -1.50 -6.89 5.66
CA VAL A 368 -1.29 -5.53 6.18
C VAL A 368 -0.15 -5.54 7.18
N THR A 369 0.79 -4.62 7.03
CA THR A 369 1.90 -4.46 7.98
C THR A 369 1.72 -3.20 8.80
N PHE A 370 1.58 -3.36 10.11
CA PHE A 370 1.63 -2.27 11.09
C PHE A 370 3.07 -2.01 11.53
N GLU A 371 3.45 -0.73 11.66
CA GLU A 371 4.79 -0.32 12.05
C GLU A 371 4.75 0.95 12.90
N ASP A 372 5.38 0.94 14.06
CA ASP A 372 5.55 2.10 14.96
C ASP A 372 4.22 2.81 15.32
N ASN A 373 3.09 2.10 15.35
CA ASN A 373 1.82 2.66 15.79
C ASN A 373 1.68 2.53 17.31
N LYS A 374 0.99 3.48 17.97
CA LYS A 374 0.68 3.33 19.39
C LYS A 374 -0.39 2.26 19.63
N THR A 375 -1.37 2.17 18.73
CA THR A 375 -2.39 1.13 18.71
C THR A 375 -2.70 0.80 17.27
N ASP A 376 -2.68 -0.50 16.91
CA ASP A 376 -2.95 -0.92 15.53
C ASP A 376 -4.44 -0.96 15.25
N ILE A 377 -5.23 -1.51 16.16
CA ILE A 377 -6.67 -1.65 16.02
C ILE A 377 -7.36 -1.07 17.25
N TYR A 378 -8.18 -0.05 17.05
CA TYR A 378 -9.01 0.54 18.08
C TYR A 378 -10.49 0.31 17.75
N LEU A 379 -11.19 -0.42 18.64
CA LEU A 379 -12.62 -0.73 18.51
C LEU A 379 -13.42 0.16 19.45
N SER A 380 -14.23 1.05 18.89
CA SER A 380 -15.18 1.85 19.66
C SER A 380 -16.51 1.10 19.76
N ASN A 381 -16.94 0.79 20.95
CA ASN A 381 -18.19 0.11 21.25
C ASN A 381 -19.05 0.92 22.22
N ASP A 382 -20.37 0.66 22.22
CA ASP A 382 -21.29 1.32 23.12
C ASP A 382 -21.13 0.78 24.56
N SER A 383 -21.07 1.68 25.54
CA SER A 383 -20.99 1.32 26.96
C SER A 383 -22.23 0.60 27.50
N SER A 384 -23.40 0.78 26.87
CA SER A 384 -24.65 0.11 27.24
C SER A 384 -24.76 -1.31 26.68
N THR A 385 -24.09 -1.60 25.56
CA THR A 385 -24.00 -2.89 24.90
C THR A 385 -22.57 -3.22 24.49
N PRO A 386 -21.66 -3.36 25.47
CA PRO A 386 -20.22 -3.40 25.18
C PRO A 386 -19.78 -4.62 24.35
N THR A 387 -20.55 -5.70 24.35
CA THR A 387 -20.27 -6.88 23.50
C THR A 387 -20.59 -6.66 22.02
N ASN A 388 -21.36 -5.61 21.69
CA ASN A 388 -21.66 -5.24 20.31
C ASN A 388 -20.55 -4.27 19.80
N ALA A 389 -19.39 -4.79 19.51
CA ALA A 389 -18.25 -4.05 18.97
C ALA A 389 -18.09 -4.35 17.47
N PRO A 390 -17.54 -3.41 16.67
CA PRO A 390 -17.13 -3.70 15.31
C PRO A 390 -16.07 -4.81 15.31
N GLN A 391 -16.07 -5.63 14.28
CA GLN A 391 -15.18 -6.78 14.14
C GLN A 391 -14.33 -6.63 12.88
N VAL A 392 -13.14 -7.23 12.92
CA VAL A 392 -12.18 -7.17 11.82
C VAL A 392 -11.91 -8.57 11.30
N GLU A 393 -12.03 -8.77 9.99
CA GLU A 393 -11.51 -9.96 9.33
C GLU A 393 -10.01 -9.75 9.10
N LEU A 394 -9.19 -10.56 9.75
CA LEU A 394 -7.75 -10.60 9.54
C LEU A 394 -7.42 -11.78 8.64
N ASP A 395 -6.79 -11.51 7.52
CA ASP A 395 -6.38 -12.54 6.56
C ASP A 395 -4.84 -12.64 6.50
N GLU A 396 -4.38 -13.66 5.85
CA GLU A 396 -3.00 -14.11 5.77
C GLU A 396 -1.99 -12.96 5.56
N GLY A 397 -0.89 -13.03 6.31
CA GLY A 397 0.21 -12.06 6.23
C GLY A 397 0.02 -10.77 7.02
N THR A 398 -1.16 -10.50 7.60
CA THR A 398 -1.38 -9.30 8.43
C THR A 398 -0.62 -9.42 9.74
N LYS A 399 0.25 -8.43 10.04
CA LYS A 399 1.19 -8.47 11.17
C LYS A 399 1.59 -7.08 11.65
N ASP A 400 2.17 -7.03 12.85
CA ASP A 400 2.92 -5.88 13.34
C ASP A 400 4.42 -6.19 13.39
N THR A 401 5.25 -5.22 13.06
CA THR A 401 6.72 -5.35 13.07
C THR A 401 7.30 -5.53 14.47
N ALA A 402 6.58 -5.12 15.52
CA ALA A 402 6.93 -5.37 16.91
C ALA A 402 6.52 -6.77 17.40
N GLY A 403 5.98 -7.62 16.51
CA GLY A 403 5.73 -9.03 16.73
C GLY A 403 4.30 -9.41 17.11
N ALA A 404 3.46 -8.49 17.60
CA ALA A 404 2.05 -8.74 17.87
C ALA A 404 1.20 -7.51 17.56
N ILE A 405 0.07 -7.70 16.89
CA ILE A 405 -0.91 -6.65 16.60
C ILE A 405 -1.55 -6.19 17.91
N THR A 406 -1.52 -4.91 18.18
CA THR A 406 -2.09 -4.31 19.40
C THR A 406 -3.56 -3.94 19.19
N VAL A 407 -4.40 -4.32 20.14
CA VAL A 407 -5.85 -4.05 20.10
C VAL A 407 -6.27 -3.29 21.34
N GLN A 408 -7.08 -2.26 21.17
CA GLN A 408 -7.71 -1.53 22.26
C GLN A 408 -9.23 -1.43 22.02
N VAL A 409 -10.01 -1.70 23.06
CA VAL A 409 -11.47 -1.59 23.04
C VAL A 409 -11.88 -0.42 23.94
N ALA A 410 -12.76 0.47 23.47
CA ALA A 410 -13.17 1.67 24.22
C ALA A 410 -13.87 1.33 25.55
N ASN A 411 -14.80 0.38 25.53
CA ASN A 411 -15.53 -0.10 26.69
C ASN A 411 -15.27 -1.61 26.85
N PRO A 412 -14.16 -2.03 27.51
CA PRO A 412 -13.79 -3.43 27.60
C PRO A 412 -14.79 -4.21 28.46
N ALA A 413 -15.26 -5.34 27.95
CA ALA A 413 -16.14 -6.27 28.64
C ALA A 413 -15.78 -7.72 28.27
N GLU A 414 -16.18 -8.66 29.15
CA GLU A 414 -15.97 -10.09 28.90
C GLU A 414 -16.71 -10.53 27.63
N GLY A 415 -16.02 -11.23 26.75
CA GLY A 415 -16.59 -11.78 25.52
C GLY A 415 -16.78 -10.76 24.36
N VAL A 416 -16.21 -9.55 24.45
CA VAL A 416 -16.16 -8.64 23.29
C VAL A 416 -15.39 -9.31 22.17
N GLN A 417 -16.06 -9.64 21.08
CA GLN A 417 -15.44 -10.24 19.90
C GLN A 417 -14.62 -9.19 19.11
N ILE A 418 -13.38 -9.53 18.80
CA ILE A 418 -12.42 -8.65 18.12
C ILE A 418 -12.36 -9.00 16.64
N THR A 419 -12.23 -10.28 16.32
CA THR A 419 -12.11 -10.75 14.94
C THR A 419 -13.37 -11.48 14.48
N THR A 420 -13.70 -11.33 13.21
CA THR A 420 -14.62 -12.23 12.53
C THR A 420 -13.92 -13.55 12.21
N LYS A 421 -14.63 -14.48 11.60
CA LYS A 421 -14.09 -15.73 11.07
C LYS A 421 -12.87 -15.41 10.16
N THR A 422 -11.68 -15.86 10.60
CA THR A 422 -10.45 -15.70 9.82
C THR A 422 -10.30 -16.85 8.82
N THR A 423 -9.79 -16.56 7.62
CA THR A 423 -9.49 -17.57 6.61
C THR A 423 -8.02 -18.00 6.70
N GLY A 424 -7.77 -19.30 6.62
CA GLY A 424 -6.42 -19.88 6.66
C GLY A 424 -6.04 -20.46 8.03
N LYS A 425 -6.04 -21.79 8.14
CA LYS A 425 -5.75 -22.51 9.39
C LYS A 425 -4.39 -22.14 9.97
N ASP A 426 -3.37 -22.03 9.13
CA ASP A 426 -1.99 -21.76 9.56
C ASP A 426 -1.81 -20.31 10.06
N TYR A 427 -2.47 -19.36 9.41
CA TYR A 427 -2.47 -17.97 9.86
C TYR A 427 -3.19 -17.78 11.19
N GLN A 428 -4.34 -18.42 11.38
CA GLN A 428 -5.07 -18.36 12.65
C GLN A 428 -4.24 -18.88 13.82
N GLN A 429 -3.47 -19.94 13.61
CA GLN A 429 -2.58 -20.50 14.62
C GLN A 429 -1.39 -19.58 14.94
N SER A 430 -0.86 -18.88 13.93
CA SER A 430 0.30 -17.98 14.08
C SER A 430 -0.07 -16.54 14.48
N LEU A 431 -1.36 -16.16 14.43
CA LEU A 431 -1.82 -14.79 14.71
C LEU A 431 -1.57 -14.39 16.15
N LYS A 432 -0.74 -13.38 16.36
CA LYS A 432 -0.44 -12.79 17.67
C LYS A 432 -1.18 -11.47 17.85
N LEU A 433 -2.10 -11.44 18.81
CA LEU A 433 -2.80 -10.24 19.23
C LEU A 433 -2.52 -9.95 20.71
N THR A 434 -2.42 -8.67 21.08
CA THR A 434 -2.26 -8.24 22.46
C THR A 434 -3.21 -7.11 22.81
N SER A 435 -3.71 -7.10 24.05
CA SER A 435 -4.64 -6.08 24.53
C SER A 435 -3.91 -4.87 25.11
N LYS A 436 -4.30 -3.66 24.71
CA LYS A 436 -3.90 -2.41 25.34
C LYS A 436 -4.81 -2.00 26.51
N ASN A 437 -5.85 -2.76 26.80
CA ASN A 437 -6.71 -2.50 27.95
C ASN A 437 -6.11 -3.16 29.22
N ASP A 438 -5.83 -2.36 30.25
CA ASP A 438 -5.28 -2.84 31.51
C ASP A 438 -6.21 -3.88 32.16
N GLY A 439 -5.64 -5.00 32.60
CA GLY A 439 -6.37 -6.09 33.21
C GLY A 439 -7.22 -6.95 32.24
N TRP A 440 -7.02 -6.79 30.92
CA TRP A 440 -7.68 -7.57 29.90
C TRP A 440 -6.68 -8.30 29.01
N LEU A 441 -7.03 -9.53 28.63
CA LEU A 441 -6.28 -10.39 27.72
C LEU A 441 -7.12 -10.66 26.47
N ILE A 442 -6.46 -11.11 25.40
CA ILE A 442 -7.14 -11.60 24.22
C ILE A 442 -7.24 -13.13 24.32
N GLY A 443 -8.44 -13.63 24.29
CA GLY A 443 -8.76 -15.05 24.27
C GLY A 443 -9.00 -15.55 22.85
N TYR A 444 -9.10 -16.88 22.75
CA TYR A 444 -9.36 -17.59 21.52
C TYR A 444 -10.42 -18.66 21.78
N GLU A 445 -11.39 -18.77 20.92
CA GLU A 445 -12.44 -19.79 21.03
C GLU A 445 -12.73 -20.41 19.66
N LYS A 446 -12.85 -21.73 19.65
CA LYS A 446 -13.38 -22.47 18.52
C LYS A 446 -14.91 -22.48 18.61
N ASP A 447 -15.58 -22.61 17.48
CA ASP A 447 -17.03 -22.81 17.50
C ASP A 447 -17.44 -24.09 18.26
N ALA A 448 -18.73 -24.25 18.49
CA ALA A 448 -19.25 -25.37 19.27
C ALA A 448 -18.98 -26.77 18.62
N ASP A 449 -18.75 -26.77 17.31
CA ASP A 449 -18.49 -27.98 16.53
C ASP A 449 -16.97 -28.28 16.41
N GLY A 450 -16.11 -27.40 16.93
CA GLY A 450 -14.66 -27.54 16.87
C GLY A 450 -14.06 -27.33 15.49
N ASP A 451 -14.84 -26.76 14.57
CA ASP A 451 -14.40 -26.47 13.20
C ASP A 451 -13.49 -25.25 13.19
N ALA A 452 -12.39 -25.33 12.47
CA ALA A 452 -11.44 -24.23 12.27
C ALA A 452 -12.11 -22.97 11.69
N ASP A 453 -13.22 -23.16 11.03
CA ASP A 453 -14.02 -22.10 10.42
C ASP A 453 -14.77 -21.19 11.42
N GLY A 454 -14.87 -21.54 12.69
CA GLY A 454 -15.51 -20.77 13.76
C GLY A 454 -14.54 -20.11 14.73
N GLU A 455 -13.23 -20.10 14.42
CA GLU A 455 -12.21 -19.52 15.31
C GLU A 455 -12.25 -17.99 15.30
N TYR A 456 -12.38 -17.37 16.47
CA TYR A 456 -12.32 -15.93 16.64
C TYR A 456 -11.55 -15.52 17.89
N ARG A 457 -11.12 -14.26 17.94
CA ARG A 457 -10.46 -13.65 19.08
C ARG A 457 -11.45 -12.79 19.85
N TYR A 458 -11.41 -12.86 21.18
CA TYR A 458 -12.28 -12.09 22.06
C TYR A 458 -11.53 -11.56 23.27
N LEU A 459 -12.07 -10.49 23.88
CA LEU A 459 -11.55 -9.91 25.09
C LEU A 459 -11.98 -10.72 26.31
N THR A 460 -11.04 -11.04 27.19
CA THR A 460 -11.31 -11.74 28.45
C THR A 460 -10.64 -11.01 29.61
N LYS A 461 -11.33 -10.94 30.75
CA LYS A 461 -10.81 -10.28 31.93
C LYS A 461 -9.75 -11.14 32.61
N ARG A 462 -8.66 -10.52 33.07
CA ARG A 462 -7.63 -11.20 33.87
C ARG A 462 -8.24 -11.70 35.20
N LYS A 463 -8.02 -12.96 35.55
CA LYS A 463 -8.57 -13.60 36.76
C LYS A 463 -8.03 -13.02 38.06
N GLY A 464 -6.89 -12.35 38.03
CA GLY A 464 -6.24 -11.71 39.16
C GLY A 464 -4.77 -11.40 38.89
N ASP A 465 -4.13 -10.63 39.76
CA ASP A 465 -2.77 -10.08 39.56
C ASP A 465 -1.67 -11.13 39.37
N LYS A 466 -1.90 -12.37 39.81
CA LYS A 466 -0.97 -13.49 39.67
C LYS A 466 -1.36 -14.48 38.57
N TYR A 467 -2.27 -14.09 37.68
CA TYR A 467 -2.67 -14.93 36.54
C TYR A 467 -2.15 -14.29 35.26
N PHE A 468 -1.46 -15.08 34.46
CA PHE A 468 -0.82 -14.66 33.23
C PHE A 468 -1.31 -15.47 32.04
N GLY A 469 -1.33 -14.87 30.87
CA GLY A 469 -1.77 -15.49 29.62
C GLY A 469 -0.70 -16.42 29.05
N LEU A 470 -1.08 -17.66 28.80
CA LEU A 470 -0.30 -18.61 28.02
C LEU A 470 -0.95 -18.75 26.65
N ASN A 471 -0.27 -18.27 25.62
CA ASN A 471 -0.71 -18.36 24.24
C ASN A 471 0.16 -19.38 23.51
N THR A 472 -0.43 -20.48 23.04
CA THR A 472 0.29 -21.54 22.32
C THR A 472 0.08 -21.41 20.82
N ILE A 473 1.17 -21.56 20.06
CA ILE A 473 1.18 -21.54 18.59
C ILE A 473 1.85 -22.83 18.11
N ASN A 474 1.17 -23.57 17.24
CA ASN A 474 1.60 -24.89 16.79
C ASN A 474 1.87 -25.86 17.95
N ALA A 475 1.15 -25.70 19.06
CA ALA A 475 1.36 -26.51 20.25
C ALA A 475 0.09 -26.65 21.08
N THR A 476 -0.05 -27.80 21.73
CA THR A 476 -1.04 -28.08 22.75
C THR A 476 -0.38 -28.03 24.13
N ALA A 477 -1.04 -27.41 25.10
CA ALA A 477 -0.56 -27.33 26.48
C ALA A 477 -1.44 -28.14 27.42
N THR A 478 -0.83 -28.77 28.42
CA THR A 478 -1.52 -29.49 29.49
C THR A 478 -0.97 -29.12 30.86
N THR A 479 -1.80 -29.24 31.88
CA THR A 479 -1.39 -29.08 33.29
C THR A 479 -1.96 -30.20 34.13
N GLY A 480 -1.34 -30.49 35.31
CA GLY A 480 -1.73 -31.59 36.17
C GLY A 480 -0.88 -32.85 35.98
N GLU A 481 -1.07 -33.86 36.83
CA GLU A 481 -0.35 -35.14 36.82
C GLU A 481 -1.31 -36.31 36.89
N GLY A 482 -0.92 -37.47 36.32
CA GLY A 482 -1.67 -38.72 36.34
C GLY A 482 -3.05 -38.56 35.73
N ASP A 483 -4.08 -39.05 36.46
CA ASP A 483 -5.47 -38.98 35.99
C ASP A 483 -6.09 -37.55 36.03
N ASN A 484 -5.37 -36.57 36.52
CA ASN A 484 -5.84 -35.20 36.66
C ASN A 484 -5.21 -34.26 35.59
N VAL A 485 -4.75 -34.81 34.47
CA VAL A 485 -4.22 -33.98 33.36
C VAL A 485 -5.39 -33.26 32.69
N THR A 486 -5.23 -31.94 32.56
CA THR A 486 -6.20 -31.05 31.88
C THR A 486 -5.54 -30.40 30.68
N THR A 487 -6.12 -30.56 29.50
CA THR A 487 -5.73 -29.84 28.31
C THR A 487 -6.17 -28.38 28.41
N LEU A 488 -5.24 -27.48 28.21
CA LEU A 488 -5.48 -26.05 28.28
C LEU A 488 -6.02 -25.56 26.92
N LYS A 489 -6.93 -24.59 26.97
CA LYS A 489 -7.30 -23.83 25.78
C LYS A 489 -6.08 -23.00 25.33
N PRO A 490 -5.87 -22.78 24.04
CA PRO A 490 -4.99 -21.71 23.59
C PRO A 490 -5.40 -20.40 24.27
N TYR A 491 -4.46 -19.57 24.67
CA TYR A 491 -4.75 -18.35 25.45
C TYR A 491 -5.33 -18.61 26.87
N ALA A 492 -4.87 -19.64 27.53
CA ALA A 492 -5.27 -19.94 28.89
C ALA A 492 -4.67 -18.95 29.90
N GLN A 493 -5.41 -18.63 30.95
CA GLN A 493 -4.90 -17.85 32.08
C GLN A 493 -4.43 -18.79 33.21
N LEU A 494 -3.15 -18.81 33.50
CA LEU A 494 -2.52 -19.63 34.52
C LEU A 494 -1.93 -18.78 35.63
N LYS A 495 -1.93 -19.35 36.85
CA LYS A 495 -1.24 -18.73 37.96
C LYS A 495 0.28 -18.86 37.81
N GLU A 496 1.00 -17.84 38.19
CA GLU A 496 2.47 -17.88 38.33
C GLU A 496 2.94 -19.15 39.03
N GLY A 497 3.99 -19.79 38.52
CA GLY A 497 4.52 -21.04 39.07
C GLY A 497 3.77 -22.32 38.68
N THR A 498 2.71 -22.25 37.87
CA THR A 498 2.00 -23.43 37.40
C THR A 498 2.87 -24.23 36.42
N PRO A 499 3.12 -25.54 36.67
CA PRO A 499 3.84 -26.38 35.74
C PRO A 499 2.95 -26.71 34.53
N VAL A 500 3.51 -26.60 33.32
CA VAL A 500 2.84 -26.86 32.04
C VAL A 500 3.69 -27.81 31.21
N LYS A 501 3.04 -28.79 30.60
CA LYS A 501 3.62 -29.65 29.58
C LYS A 501 3.11 -29.20 28.22
N LEU A 502 4.01 -29.07 27.26
CA LEU A 502 3.75 -28.69 25.89
C LEU A 502 3.95 -29.90 24.96
N THR A 503 3.13 -30.00 23.94
CA THR A 503 3.28 -30.97 22.85
C THR A 503 3.11 -30.21 21.54
N ALA A 504 4.05 -30.38 20.63
CA ALA A 504 3.95 -29.75 19.30
C ALA A 504 2.76 -30.29 18.52
N ASP A 505 2.04 -29.38 17.87
CA ASP A 505 0.93 -29.66 16.96
C ASP A 505 1.30 -29.10 15.58
N ILE A 506 2.07 -29.89 14.84
CA ILE A 506 2.66 -29.53 13.55
C ILE A 506 2.14 -30.46 12.45
N PRO A 507 2.26 -30.08 11.15
CA PRO A 507 1.88 -30.93 10.03
C PRO A 507 2.60 -32.30 10.04
N ASP A 508 1.93 -33.34 9.56
CA ASP A 508 2.45 -34.73 9.53
C ASP A 508 3.78 -34.88 8.77
N ASN A 509 4.08 -33.97 7.85
CA ASN A 509 5.30 -33.94 7.04
C ASN A 509 6.36 -32.96 7.56
N ALA A 510 6.18 -32.48 8.77
CA ALA A 510 7.08 -31.50 9.40
C ALA A 510 7.84 -32.13 10.59
N ARG A 511 8.97 -31.50 10.95
CA ARG A 511 9.79 -31.86 12.10
C ARG A 511 9.95 -30.65 13.00
N VAL A 512 9.78 -30.83 14.31
CA VAL A 512 10.04 -29.79 15.30
C VAL A 512 11.54 -29.49 15.31
N THR A 513 11.88 -28.21 15.23
CA THR A 513 13.27 -27.71 15.29
C THR A 513 13.58 -27.06 16.65
N GLY A 514 12.56 -26.64 17.39
CA GLY A 514 12.74 -26.04 18.72
C GLY A 514 11.50 -25.38 19.27
N TRP A 515 11.70 -24.62 20.34
CA TRP A 515 10.64 -23.89 21.02
C TRP A 515 11.04 -22.43 21.21
N LYS A 516 10.20 -21.53 20.77
CA LYS A 516 10.36 -20.10 20.94
C LYS A 516 9.39 -19.57 21.98
N VAL A 517 9.90 -18.76 22.93
CA VAL A 517 9.08 -18.09 23.92
C VAL A 517 9.23 -16.59 23.77
N GLU A 518 8.11 -15.90 23.72
CA GLU A 518 8.07 -14.45 23.60
C GLU A 518 7.22 -13.87 24.73
N LYS A 519 7.84 -12.99 25.53
CA LYS A 519 7.16 -12.20 26.56
C LYS A 519 6.35 -11.08 25.90
N ILE A 520 5.11 -10.92 26.30
CA ILE A 520 4.27 -9.80 25.90
C ILE A 520 4.63 -8.59 26.76
N ALA A 521 5.14 -7.54 26.12
CA ALA A 521 5.50 -6.28 26.76
C ALA A 521 4.64 -5.12 26.21
N ALA A 522 4.69 -3.96 26.86
CA ALA A 522 3.92 -2.78 26.44
C ALA A 522 4.31 -2.27 25.04
N GLU A 523 5.54 -2.53 24.61
CA GLU A 523 6.13 -2.06 23.34
C GLU A 523 6.18 -3.16 22.26
N GLY A 524 5.50 -4.29 22.48
CA GLY A 524 5.50 -5.44 21.55
C GLY A 524 5.85 -6.75 22.24
N VAL A 525 6.41 -7.70 21.50
CA VAL A 525 6.86 -8.98 22.06
C VAL A 525 8.37 -9.08 22.04
N ILE A 526 8.92 -9.66 23.11
CA ILE A 526 10.36 -9.80 23.35
C ILE A 526 10.67 -11.28 23.51
N GLU A 527 11.56 -11.82 22.69
CA GLU A 527 12.02 -13.20 22.84
C GLU A 527 12.77 -13.39 24.16
N VAL A 528 12.43 -14.45 24.89
CA VAL A 528 13.03 -14.81 26.18
C VAL A 528 13.53 -16.25 26.15
N TYR A 529 14.70 -16.49 26.71
CA TYR A 529 15.37 -17.78 26.71
C TYR A 529 15.31 -18.45 28.09
N GLY A 530 15.39 -19.79 28.10
CA GLY A 530 15.46 -20.56 29.34
C GLY A 530 14.14 -20.66 30.11
N VAL A 531 13.01 -20.31 29.48
CA VAL A 531 11.66 -20.44 30.06
C VAL A 531 11.06 -21.83 29.77
N VAL A 532 11.43 -22.41 28.64
CA VAL A 532 11.02 -23.75 28.20
C VAL A 532 12.23 -24.68 28.29
N ASP A 533 12.00 -25.88 28.84
CA ASP A 533 12.96 -26.98 28.91
C ASP A 533 12.47 -28.13 28.02
N TYR A 534 13.29 -28.58 27.08
CA TYR A 534 12.97 -29.67 26.16
C TYR A 534 14.24 -30.47 25.79
N ASP A 535 14.01 -31.72 25.41
CA ASP A 535 15.06 -32.60 24.88
C ASP A 535 15.34 -32.27 23.42
N HIS A 536 16.56 -31.86 23.12
CA HIS A 536 16.98 -31.52 21.75
C HIS A 536 16.99 -32.72 20.80
N GLU A 537 17.08 -33.95 21.33
CA GLU A 537 16.96 -35.18 20.53
C GLU A 537 15.48 -35.54 20.26
N ASN A 538 14.56 -35.12 21.12
CA ASN A 538 13.12 -35.35 21.00
C ASN A 538 12.34 -34.06 21.28
N PRO A 539 12.44 -33.04 20.41
CA PRO A 539 11.90 -31.71 20.66
C PRO A 539 10.36 -31.61 20.58
N GLU A 540 9.67 -32.70 20.27
CA GLU A 540 8.20 -32.71 20.12
C GLU A 540 7.45 -32.40 21.42
N THR A 541 8.10 -32.54 22.56
CA THR A 541 7.53 -32.22 23.86
C THR A 541 8.46 -31.32 24.66
N ALA A 542 7.85 -30.40 25.43
CA ALA A 542 8.59 -29.47 26.29
C ALA A 542 7.85 -29.24 27.60
N THR A 543 8.53 -28.66 28.57
CA THR A 543 7.96 -28.25 29.86
C THR A 543 8.31 -26.79 30.16
N LEU A 544 7.40 -26.10 30.82
CA LEU A 544 7.65 -24.79 31.38
C LEU A 544 6.99 -24.61 32.74
N THR A 545 7.51 -23.68 33.50
CA THR A 545 6.83 -23.15 34.69
C THR A 545 6.31 -21.77 34.33
N MET A 546 4.99 -21.53 34.52
CA MET A 546 4.37 -20.26 34.11
C MET A 546 5.07 -19.08 34.78
N PRO A 547 5.64 -18.14 34.00
CA PRO A 547 6.31 -16.97 34.55
C PRO A 547 5.33 -15.93 35.09
N ASP A 548 5.85 -14.82 35.63
CA ASP A 548 5.09 -13.68 36.16
C ASP A 548 4.74 -12.63 35.08
N TYR A 549 4.63 -13.07 33.81
CA TYR A 549 4.24 -12.26 32.66
C TYR A 549 3.53 -13.11 31.60
N ASP A 550 2.78 -12.44 30.72
CA ASP A 550 2.09 -13.08 29.61
C ASP A 550 3.08 -13.51 28.52
N ILE A 551 2.86 -14.68 27.92
CA ILE A 551 3.75 -15.27 26.92
C ILE A 551 3.03 -15.82 25.68
N PHE A 552 3.72 -15.77 24.55
CA PHE A 552 3.52 -16.67 23.42
C PHE A 552 4.56 -17.79 23.47
N VAL A 553 4.12 -19.03 23.26
CA VAL A 553 5.00 -20.18 23.13
C VAL A 553 4.71 -20.84 21.78
N THR A 554 5.73 -20.90 20.94
CA THR A 554 5.63 -21.43 19.57
C THR A 554 6.49 -22.69 19.46
N ALA A 555 5.90 -23.79 18.96
CA ALA A 555 6.68 -24.90 18.45
C ALA A 555 7.17 -24.52 17.04
N GLU A 556 8.49 -24.42 16.90
CA GLU A 556 9.11 -24.16 15.59
C GLU A 556 9.31 -25.48 14.84
N TYR A 557 9.04 -25.49 13.56
CA TYR A 557 9.17 -26.70 12.74
C TYR A 557 9.63 -26.42 11.32
N GLU A 558 10.13 -27.45 10.67
CA GLU A 558 10.59 -27.44 9.28
C GLU A 558 9.75 -28.44 8.46
N GLU A 559 9.19 -27.99 7.34
CA GLU A 559 8.41 -28.82 6.43
C GLU A 559 9.31 -29.54 5.42
N GLY A 560 8.90 -30.75 4.99
CA GLY A 560 9.56 -31.50 3.90
C GLY A 560 10.71 -32.38 4.36
N ALA A 561 10.94 -32.57 5.66
CA ALA A 561 11.80 -33.61 6.18
C ALA A 561 11.14 -34.98 5.99
N THR A 562 11.41 -35.68 4.89
CA THR A 562 11.07 -37.11 4.78
C THR A 562 11.78 -37.83 5.90
N VAL A 563 11.02 -38.27 6.91
CA VAL A 563 11.51 -39.18 7.94
C VAL A 563 11.84 -40.49 7.23
N ASP A 564 13.13 -40.77 6.99
CA ASP A 564 13.60 -42.11 6.65
C ASP A 564 13.55 -42.96 7.94
N PRO A 565 12.65 -43.96 8.05
CA PRO A 565 12.55 -44.76 9.25
C PRO A 565 13.66 -45.81 9.29
N GLY A 566 14.89 -45.41 9.43
CA GLY A 566 15.94 -46.40 9.63
C GLY A 566 17.34 -46.03 9.23
N THR A 567 17.94 -45.00 9.74
CA THR A 567 19.35 -44.95 10.07
C THR A 567 19.56 -43.84 11.10
N GLY A 568 19.79 -44.23 12.34
CA GLY A 568 20.26 -43.28 13.35
C GLY A 568 21.64 -42.78 12.94
N ASP A 569 21.68 -41.57 12.47
CA ASP A 569 22.91 -40.79 12.38
C ASP A 569 22.57 -39.34 12.68
N SER A 570 22.79 -38.97 13.93
CA SER A 570 22.65 -37.64 14.48
C SER A 570 23.87 -36.84 14.08
N ASP A 571 23.79 -36.05 13.02
CA ASP A 571 24.72 -34.94 12.84
C ASP A 571 24.19 -33.90 11.84
N TYR A 572 23.24 -33.07 12.28
CA TYR A 572 22.87 -31.83 11.64
C TYR A 572 22.93 -30.65 12.63
N GLY A 573 24.10 -30.49 13.24
CA GLY A 573 24.42 -29.30 14.02
C GLY A 573 25.17 -28.32 13.14
N GLY A 574 24.57 -27.27 12.67
CA GLY A 574 25.28 -26.14 12.16
C GLY A 574 24.70 -25.53 10.88
N ASP A 575 24.15 -24.34 11.03
CA ASP A 575 23.82 -23.36 10.00
C ASP A 575 22.55 -23.57 9.15
N ILE A 576 21.40 -23.59 9.83
CA ILE A 576 20.25 -22.89 9.29
C ILE A 576 20.08 -21.62 10.12
N ALA A 577 20.81 -20.57 9.76
CA ALA A 577 20.50 -19.25 10.22
C ALA A 577 19.08 -18.92 9.74
N ALA A 578 18.13 -19.04 10.66
CA ALA A 578 16.84 -18.40 10.75
C ALA A 578 16.29 -17.78 9.44
N GLY A 579 15.78 -18.62 8.56
CA GLY A 579 14.71 -18.22 7.69
C GLY A 579 13.44 -18.75 8.33
N VAL A 580 12.85 -18.00 9.25
CA VAL A 580 11.54 -18.32 9.81
C VAL A 580 10.56 -18.32 8.67
N VAL A 581 10.14 -19.49 8.21
CA VAL A 581 8.96 -19.63 7.34
C VAL A 581 7.74 -19.48 8.25
N ILE A 582 7.39 -18.23 8.53
CA ILE A 582 6.08 -17.89 9.07
C ILE A 582 5.17 -17.65 7.88
N GLY A 583 4.26 -18.58 7.64
CA GLY A 583 3.10 -18.41 6.79
C GLY A 583 3.29 -18.74 5.33
N GLY A 584 2.42 -19.59 4.87
CA GLY A 584 2.25 -20.15 3.54
C GLY A 584 2.42 -19.23 2.35
N ILE A 585 2.12 -19.73 1.22
CA ILE A 585 2.10 -19.23 -0.19
C ILE A 585 2.59 -17.79 -0.47
N ALA A 586 2.30 -16.79 0.38
CA ALA A 586 2.77 -15.41 0.21
C ALA A 586 4.29 -15.25 0.44
N ALA A 587 4.89 -16.03 1.35
CA ALA A 587 6.33 -16.05 1.57
C ALA A 587 7.07 -16.72 0.40
N VAL A 588 6.46 -17.73 -0.22
CA VAL A 588 6.99 -18.37 -1.43
C VAL A 588 6.96 -17.38 -2.60
N GLY A 589 5.87 -16.62 -2.77
CA GLY A 589 5.77 -15.59 -3.80
C GLY A 589 6.81 -14.47 -3.62
N ALA A 590 6.96 -13.94 -2.42
CA ALA A 590 7.98 -12.93 -2.10
C ALA A 590 9.42 -13.48 -2.24
N TYR A 591 9.63 -14.73 -1.86
CA TYR A 591 10.90 -15.45 -2.03
C TYR A 591 11.24 -15.63 -3.50
N GLU A 592 10.32 -16.14 -4.32
CA GLU A 592 10.53 -16.33 -5.76
C GLU A 592 10.68 -15.00 -6.51
N VAL A 593 9.90 -13.99 -6.18
CA VAL A 593 10.01 -12.64 -6.77
C VAL A 593 11.31 -11.97 -6.31
N GLY A 594 11.64 -12.01 -5.02
CA GLY A 594 12.85 -11.39 -4.48
C GLY A 594 14.14 -12.04 -5.02
N THR A 595 14.22 -13.36 -5.01
CA THR A 595 15.37 -14.08 -5.57
C THR A 595 15.45 -14.01 -7.10
N GLY A 596 14.28 -13.97 -7.77
CA GLY A 596 14.20 -13.78 -9.21
C GLY A 596 14.65 -12.37 -9.64
N LEU A 597 14.22 -11.34 -8.91
CA LEU A 597 14.64 -9.96 -9.16
C LEU A 597 16.14 -9.77 -8.87
N TYR A 598 16.65 -10.31 -7.76
CA TYR A 598 18.08 -10.26 -7.43
C TYR A 598 18.92 -10.95 -8.52
N ARG A 599 18.46 -12.11 -9.02
CA ARG A 599 19.12 -12.82 -10.11
C ARG A 599 19.22 -11.96 -11.37
N ILE A 600 18.14 -11.28 -11.76
CA ILE A 600 18.11 -10.41 -12.95
C ILE A 600 19.06 -9.21 -12.78
N LEU A 601 19.10 -8.62 -11.57
CA LEU A 601 19.85 -7.38 -11.32
C LEU A 601 21.31 -7.58 -10.95
N ALA A 602 21.66 -8.69 -10.29
CA ALA A 602 22.97 -8.90 -9.69
C ALA A 602 23.71 -10.16 -10.20
N MET A 603 22.99 -11.10 -10.83
CA MET A 603 23.52 -12.39 -11.32
C MET A 603 23.11 -12.64 -12.78
N ASP A 604 23.13 -11.59 -13.61
CA ASP A 604 22.78 -11.70 -15.03
C ASP A 604 23.69 -12.71 -15.74
N ASP A 605 23.11 -13.56 -16.59
CA ASP A 605 23.76 -14.65 -17.31
C ASP A 605 24.36 -15.80 -16.44
N VAL A 606 24.00 -15.89 -15.15
CA VAL A 606 24.48 -16.95 -14.26
C VAL A 606 23.40 -18.01 -14.06
N ALA A 607 23.74 -19.28 -14.32
CA ALA A 607 22.86 -20.40 -13.98
C ALA A 607 22.80 -20.58 -12.45
N MET A 608 21.60 -20.66 -11.89
CA MET A 608 21.40 -20.82 -10.44
C MET A 608 21.91 -22.21 -10.00
N PRO A 609 22.93 -22.30 -9.12
CA PRO A 609 23.41 -23.56 -8.61
C PRO A 609 22.36 -24.26 -7.73
N THR A 610 22.29 -25.57 -7.79
CA THR A 610 21.32 -26.39 -7.06
C THR A 610 21.93 -27.13 -5.87
N ASN A 611 23.25 -27.18 -5.75
CA ASN A 611 23.95 -27.85 -4.66
C ASN A 611 25.22 -27.09 -4.26
N ARG A 612 25.81 -27.50 -3.12
CA ARG A 612 26.95 -26.81 -2.51
C ARG A 612 28.17 -26.76 -3.42
N ILE A 613 28.49 -27.83 -4.12
CA ILE A 613 29.69 -27.84 -4.98
C ILE A 613 29.49 -26.96 -6.21
N ALA A 614 28.30 -26.93 -6.78
CA ALA A 614 27.98 -26.03 -7.88
C ALA A 614 28.06 -24.54 -7.45
N LEU A 615 27.65 -24.23 -6.24
CA LEU A 615 27.77 -22.87 -5.67
C LEU A 615 29.24 -22.52 -5.43
N ALA A 616 30.02 -23.40 -4.84
CA ALA A 616 31.46 -23.18 -4.63
C ALA A 616 32.20 -22.95 -5.96
N LYS A 617 31.96 -23.81 -6.97
CA LYS A 617 32.55 -23.66 -8.30
C LYS A 617 32.17 -22.35 -8.96
N LEU A 618 30.90 -21.96 -8.90
CA LEU A 618 30.41 -20.68 -9.43
C LEU A 618 31.15 -19.48 -8.83
N LEU A 619 31.24 -19.40 -7.51
CA LEU A 619 31.90 -18.30 -6.80
C LEU A 619 33.40 -18.26 -7.09
N TRP A 620 34.06 -19.43 -7.08
CA TRP A 620 35.47 -19.56 -7.35
C TRP A 620 35.84 -19.19 -8.81
N GLU A 621 35.01 -19.58 -9.77
CA GLU A 621 35.16 -19.19 -11.18
C GLU A 621 35.01 -17.70 -11.37
N ARG A 622 34.00 -17.10 -10.69
CA ARG A 622 33.75 -15.65 -10.75
C ARG A 622 34.91 -14.85 -10.14
N ALA A 623 35.56 -15.39 -9.10
CA ALA A 623 36.75 -14.80 -8.49
C ALA A 623 38.03 -15.00 -9.31
N GLY A 624 37.94 -15.60 -10.49
CA GLY A 624 39.13 -15.85 -11.35
C GLY A 624 39.93 -17.08 -11.00
N LYS A 625 39.33 -18.06 -10.32
CA LYS A 625 39.94 -19.35 -9.92
C LYS A 625 41.20 -19.20 -9.06
N PRO A 626 41.17 -18.44 -7.97
CA PRO A 626 42.33 -18.28 -7.09
C PRO A 626 42.73 -19.61 -6.45
N GLU A 627 44.05 -19.86 -6.28
CA GLU A 627 44.53 -21.02 -5.58
C GLU A 627 44.19 -20.94 -4.08
N PRO A 628 43.59 -21.97 -3.47
CA PRO A 628 43.35 -21.99 -2.03
C PRO A 628 44.70 -22.09 -1.26
N GLU A 629 44.69 -21.58 -0.02
CA GLU A 629 45.88 -21.64 0.84
C GLU A 629 46.19 -23.09 1.28
N SER A 630 45.15 -23.88 1.55
CA SER A 630 45.27 -25.28 1.95
C SER A 630 45.18 -26.22 0.76
N THR A 631 46.09 -27.18 0.71
CA THR A 631 46.09 -28.29 -0.26
C THR A 631 45.37 -29.54 0.25
N ALA A 632 44.77 -29.50 1.45
CA ALA A 632 44.05 -30.62 2.01
C ALA A 632 42.81 -30.96 1.16
N LEU A 633 42.59 -32.22 0.88
CA LEU A 633 41.44 -32.68 0.08
C LEU A 633 40.27 -33.05 0.99
N TYR A 634 39.06 -32.77 0.53
CA TYR A 634 37.85 -33.30 1.14
C TYR A 634 37.63 -34.74 0.72
N SER A 635 37.37 -35.61 1.70
CA SER A 635 37.25 -37.06 1.47
C SER A 635 35.99 -37.44 0.67
N ASP A 636 34.99 -36.58 0.64
CA ASP A 636 33.71 -36.76 -0.05
C ASP A 636 33.62 -36.05 -1.42
N ILE A 637 34.72 -35.45 -1.86
CA ILE A 637 34.91 -34.97 -3.24
C ILE A 637 35.97 -35.82 -3.90
N SER A 638 35.75 -36.27 -5.16
CA SER A 638 36.75 -37.05 -5.90
C SER A 638 38.10 -36.34 -5.96
N ALA A 639 39.19 -37.04 -5.63
CA ALA A 639 40.52 -36.49 -5.73
C ALA A 639 40.93 -36.15 -7.18
N GLU A 640 40.27 -36.74 -8.17
CA GLU A 640 40.45 -36.46 -9.59
C GLU A 640 39.75 -35.18 -10.04
N ASP A 641 38.69 -34.75 -9.34
CA ASP A 641 38.01 -33.45 -9.60
C ASP A 641 38.76 -32.32 -8.87
N THR A 642 39.92 -31.97 -9.39
CA THR A 642 40.80 -30.97 -8.81
C THR A 642 40.14 -29.59 -8.72
N ASP A 643 39.25 -29.24 -9.66
CA ASP A 643 38.52 -27.97 -9.65
C ASP A 643 37.47 -27.93 -8.53
N ALA A 644 36.77 -29.05 -8.28
CA ALA A 644 35.85 -29.16 -7.18
C ALA A 644 36.56 -29.06 -5.82
N GLN A 645 37.68 -29.74 -5.66
CA GLN A 645 38.50 -29.69 -4.46
C GLN A 645 38.98 -28.26 -4.16
N LYS A 646 39.52 -27.56 -5.16
CA LYS A 646 40.00 -26.18 -5.05
C LYS A 646 38.86 -25.22 -4.76
N ALA A 647 37.77 -25.31 -5.50
CA ALA A 647 36.59 -24.45 -5.30
C ALA A 647 35.98 -24.61 -3.90
N ALA A 648 35.84 -25.86 -3.43
CA ALA A 648 35.31 -26.13 -2.10
C ALA A 648 36.22 -25.55 -1.01
N ARG A 649 37.54 -25.80 -1.11
CA ARG A 649 38.50 -25.30 -0.12
C ARG A 649 38.56 -23.78 -0.10
N TRP A 650 38.67 -23.14 -1.26
CA TRP A 650 38.69 -21.70 -1.37
C TRP A 650 37.39 -21.04 -0.81
N ALA A 651 36.22 -21.61 -1.11
CA ALA A 651 34.95 -21.04 -0.62
C ALA A 651 34.85 -21.11 0.91
N VAL A 652 35.44 -22.14 1.54
CA VAL A 652 35.50 -22.24 3.00
C VAL A 652 36.55 -21.27 3.57
N GLU A 653 37.74 -21.17 2.98
CA GLU A 653 38.76 -20.20 3.41
C GLU A 653 38.29 -18.75 3.31
N GLN A 654 37.44 -18.46 2.35
CA GLN A 654 36.81 -17.13 2.22
C GLN A 654 35.59 -16.95 3.11
N GLU A 655 35.24 -17.92 3.97
CA GLU A 655 34.05 -17.91 4.83
C GLU A 655 32.74 -17.69 4.07
N LEU A 656 32.68 -18.15 2.82
CA LEU A 656 31.47 -18.10 2.00
C LEU A 656 30.58 -19.33 2.25
N LEU A 657 31.24 -20.46 2.53
CA LEU A 657 30.64 -21.73 2.92
C LEU A 657 31.40 -22.29 4.12
N ASN A 658 30.71 -23.02 5.00
CA ASN A 658 31.33 -23.57 6.19
C ASN A 658 31.86 -24.98 5.96
N ASP A 659 32.91 -25.40 6.68
CA ASP A 659 33.24 -26.80 6.81
C ASP A 659 32.17 -27.49 7.65
N ALA A 660 31.86 -28.74 7.32
CA ALA A 660 31.09 -29.56 8.22
C ALA A 660 31.98 -30.05 9.40
N GLU A 661 31.40 -30.31 10.57
CA GLU A 661 32.11 -30.76 11.76
C GLU A 661 32.84 -32.10 11.57
N ASP A 662 32.38 -32.93 10.60
CA ASP A 662 33.00 -34.19 10.22
C ASP A 662 34.19 -34.02 9.27
N GLY A 663 34.56 -32.78 8.91
CA GLY A 663 35.67 -32.49 7.99
C GLY A 663 35.37 -32.81 6.52
N LYS A 664 34.08 -32.98 6.17
CA LYS A 664 33.60 -33.16 4.80
C LYS A 664 32.98 -31.88 4.25
N PHE A 665 32.92 -31.78 2.94
CA PHE A 665 32.31 -30.63 2.26
C PHE A 665 30.81 -30.82 1.97
N HIS A 666 30.32 -32.04 1.85
CA HIS A 666 28.97 -32.41 1.45
C HIS A 666 28.56 -31.80 0.08
N PRO A 667 29.25 -32.15 -1.02
CA PRO A 667 29.13 -31.51 -2.33
C PRO A 667 27.71 -31.58 -2.93
N ALA A 668 26.98 -32.65 -2.66
CA ALA A 668 25.63 -32.89 -3.17
C ALA A 668 24.51 -32.19 -2.39
N PHE A 669 24.81 -31.57 -1.24
CA PHE A 669 23.75 -30.91 -0.45
C PHE A 669 23.06 -29.81 -1.24
N PRO A 670 21.72 -29.79 -1.24
CA PRO A 670 20.96 -28.78 -1.94
C PRO A 670 21.19 -27.39 -1.33
N VAL A 671 21.24 -26.37 -2.17
CA VAL A 671 21.30 -24.97 -1.73
C VAL A 671 20.04 -24.25 -2.20
N SER A 672 19.43 -23.49 -1.30
CA SER A 672 18.24 -22.69 -1.64
C SER A 672 18.63 -21.48 -2.50
N LYS A 673 17.71 -20.99 -3.32
CA LYS A 673 17.91 -19.78 -4.13
C LYS A 673 18.34 -18.58 -3.29
N LEU A 674 17.75 -18.43 -2.10
CA LEU A 674 18.10 -17.37 -1.17
C LEU A 674 19.55 -17.49 -0.67
N ARG A 675 19.99 -18.72 -0.31
CA ARG A 675 21.38 -18.96 0.11
C ARG A 675 22.35 -18.59 -1.00
N VAL A 676 22.05 -18.94 -2.24
CA VAL A 676 22.87 -18.57 -3.41
C VAL A 676 22.99 -17.05 -3.51
N CYS A 677 21.87 -16.32 -3.47
CA CYS A 677 21.85 -14.86 -3.55
C CYS A 677 22.61 -14.19 -2.40
N LEU A 678 22.43 -14.66 -1.17
CA LEU A 678 23.13 -14.12 0.01
C LEU A 678 24.64 -14.40 -0.03
N THR A 679 25.04 -15.60 -0.43
CA THR A 679 26.47 -15.96 -0.54
C THR A 679 27.15 -15.18 -1.66
N TRP A 680 26.45 -14.97 -2.78
CA TRP A 680 26.92 -14.12 -3.88
C TRP A 680 27.13 -12.68 -3.43
N GLU A 681 26.16 -12.08 -2.73
CA GLU A 681 26.27 -10.73 -2.21
C GLU A 681 27.41 -10.60 -1.19
N ASN A 682 27.57 -11.57 -0.29
CA ASN A 682 28.68 -11.61 0.66
C ASN A 682 30.04 -11.64 -0.06
N ALA A 683 30.17 -12.43 -1.13
CA ALA A 683 31.38 -12.49 -1.92
C ALA A 683 31.69 -11.14 -2.60
N LYS A 684 30.68 -10.44 -3.13
CA LYS A 684 30.83 -9.08 -3.68
C LYS A 684 31.22 -8.06 -2.61
N GLN A 685 30.60 -8.10 -1.43
CA GLN A 685 30.94 -7.22 -0.31
C GLN A 685 32.37 -7.44 0.20
N LYS A 686 32.88 -8.66 0.15
CA LYS A 686 34.29 -9.00 0.44
C LYS A 686 35.24 -8.58 -0.70
N GLY A 687 34.72 -8.09 -1.85
CA GLY A 687 35.52 -7.65 -2.99
C GLY A 687 36.21 -8.80 -3.75
N LEU A 688 35.65 -10.00 -3.69
CA LEU A 688 36.22 -11.17 -4.34
C LEU A 688 35.97 -11.18 -5.85
N PHE A 689 34.96 -10.48 -6.31
CA PHE A 689 34.64 -10.16 -7.70
C PHE A 689 33.69 -8.96 -7.81
N ASP A 690 33.58 -8.37 -9.01
CA ASP A 690 32.73 -7.19 -9.28
C ASP A 690 31.23 -7.52 -9.40
#